data_f00556228c049616d1b28aa020fb8093
#
_entry.id   f00556228c049616d1b28aa020fb8093
#
_cell.length_a   1.000
_cell.length_b   1.000
_cell.length_c   1.000
_cell.angle_alpha   90.00
_cell.angle_beta   90.00
_cell.angle_gamma   90.00
#
_symmetry.space_group_name_H-M   'P 1'
#
loop_
_entity.id
_entity.type
_entity.pdbx_description
1 polymer ?
#
loop_
_entity_poly.entity_id
_entity_poly.type
_entity_poly.pdbx_seq_one_letter_code
_entity_poly.pdbx_strand_id
1 'polypeptide(L)'
;MRERLFALLGVESGEESMVSWLLMQSVFIGVFFGSFDISAHSLFLSIFDEKMMARGYVVSGVAGIILTSTYTLLQSKLKFRIFSVGNLIAVTALTILLWTALLFSSAKWVVFLVFIMLGPLNILAALGFWGTAGRLFTLRQGKRLFGLVDSGLIVGIIISCYTVPVVLSLNFASKNILLISAASVFIATIIQIVIGSRYRIESDKVEKTEDEEPKKQVFSLLLKDRYTAIMAVFVALSVMTAFFVQYSFMAVTREQYPSEEDMARFLGIFTGSMMIFTLLVKLLAFSYLIRNYGLKICLALGPLLLAVFTLLAIGLGMAMGYTPEATSGFLIFFLVLALSRLFSKSLKDSIESPSFKVIYQTLDEKIRYNVQSGMDGTVNEISALTSGLLLSALGLLSFIKLIHFSAVLIIIIFSWILVAFMLYNEYRKSIRKALEPAAVPQQTEGTQGTDLFRSRFYARLAIKDDYTSLILQQKDSISIKSERNYIEGLLEKAESGSDLNLVPVLKKLSQNQDLDKDLRSITGTVAEQMQQKISQSQGRREHASVLLSGNRTPQTSEILRLLRDNSTESRRFAIYMIGKFRLTDMLTEVCECLGNPSLETDATAVLRSFGADAAPEMMRYFMSSTGNSDTCNIVLRLLSDIKTAETSSFLFSRLWSISRIVKETAVRGLIKTDYRPSEEERDRLHQLISDTIGLLTWNLSAKVCLEREKDTCLLPVINKDLNRWRGFLFDMLSVAYDRGSIAKIRSNLEKDTVESVNFALEMIDLVIDETIKAKITALLDTVPDEEKLKNLWHFYPGEVPSYKHLIEGIINRDYNLLSIWTKVCTLRNMKNIDDGNLAESVAALLFSPEIILQEEAARLISGYDLSLYKAVSQRISGSVRTRLDYIVEGNTRREELLYEKIDFLLKCFPGIPEEELLVISEKMVFTKDFGSGSVPADDCILWPLGKSEDKPYIFYSRSATQLKNLPSAESFYYLSLNSVEEFSNHFPERSVEILKYIEMNES
;
A
#
# COMPACT_ATOMS: atom_id res chain seq x y z
N MET A 1 -28.40 -9.42 -22.07
CA MET A 1 -27.59 -10.37 -22.85
C MET A 1 -26.14 -9.88 -23.03
N ARG A 2 -25.96 -8.60 -23.42
CA ARG A 2 -24.65 -7.96 -23.59
C ARG A 2 -23.86 -7.91 -22.28
N GLU A 3 -24.47 -7.46 -21.19
CA GLU A 3 -23.83 -7.37 -19.86
C GLU A 3 -23.43 -8.75 -19.32
N ARG A 4 -24.25 -9.78 -19.50
CA ARG A 4 -23.92 -11.16 -19.11
C ARG A 4 -22.73 -11.73 -19.92
N LEU A 5 -22.61 -11.35 -21.19
CA LEU A 5 -21.50 -11.77 -22.03
C LEU A 5 -20.18 -11.09 -21.57
N PHE A 6 -20.23 -9.80 -21.27
CA PHE A 6 -19.06 -9.07 -20.76
C PHE A 6 -18.64 -9.57 -19.37
N ALA A 7 -19.59 -9.86 -18.49
CA ALA A 7 -19.29 -10.45 -17.18
C ALA A 7 -18.62 -11.84 -17.30
N LEU A 8 -19.08 -12.69 -18.26
CA LEU A 8 -18.43 -13.98 -18.55
C LEU A 8 -17.01 -13.82 -19.09
N LEU A 9 -16.73 -12.72 -19.80
CA LEU A 9 -15.40 -12.40 -20.33
C LEU A 9 -14.52 -11.65 -19.31
N GLY A 10 -15.00 -11.47 -18.10
CA GLY A 10 -14.25 -10.81 -17.02
C GLY A 10 -14.18 -9.28 -17.16
N VAL A 11 -15.10 -8.64 -17.90
CA VAL A 11 -15.18 -7.19 -18.03
C VAL A 11 -16.13 -6.65 -16.97
N GLU A 12 -15.66 -5.72 -16.15
CA GLU A 12 -16.46 -5.07 -15.11
C GLU A 12 -17.30 -3.90 -15.65
N SER A 13 -18.32 -3.50 -14.89
CA SER A 13 -19.19 -2.38 -15.25
C SER A 13 -18.38 -1.09 -15.38
N GLY A 14 -18.56 -0.38 -16.53
CA GLY A 14 -17.80 0.85 -16.86
C GLY A 14 -16.61 0.65 -17.79
N GLU A 15 -16.06 -0.57 -17.93
CA GLU A 15 -14.93 -0.89 -18.82
C GLU A 15 -15.39 -1.26 -20.24
N GLU A 16 -16.66 -1.61 -20.41
CA GLU A 16 -17.21 -2.20 -21.64
C GLU A 16 -16.92 -1.39 -22.91
N SER A 17 -17.04 -0.07 -22.84
CA SER A 17 -16.83 0.79 -24.02
C SER A 17 -15.36 0.83 -24.42
N MET A 18 -14.45 0.92 -23.47
CA MET A 18 -13.00 0.97 -23.71
C MET A 18 -12.51 -0.36 -24.27
N VAL A 19 -12.90 -1.46 -23.65
CA VAL A 19 -12.55 -2.82 -24.09
C VAL A 19 -13.10 -3.11 -25.50
N SER A 20 -14.33 -2.67 -25.81
CA SER A 20 -14.93 -2.87 -27.16
C SER A 20 -14.13 -2.16 -28.25
N TRP A 21 -13.68 -0.92 -28.02
CA TRP A 21 -12.87 -0.19 -29.00
C TRP A 21 -11.49 -0.82 -29.22
N LEU A 22 -10.84 -1.24 -28.13
CA LEU A 22 -9.55 -1.93 -28.23
C LEU A 22 -9.68 -3.29 -28.90
N LEU A 23 -10.74 -4.05 -28.60
CA LEU A 23 -11.02 -5.33 -29.24
C LEU A 23 -11.26 -5.16 -30.76
N MET A 24 -12.05 -4.16 -31.16
CA MET A 24 -12.27 -3.88 -32.57
C MET A 24 -10.98 -3.46 -33.29
N GLN A 25 -10.14 -2.62 -32.68
CA GLN A 25 -8.85 -2.24 -33.23
C GLN A 25 -7.94 -3.46 -33.43
N SER A 26 -7.88 -4.34 -32.43
CA SER A 26 -7.06 -5.56 -32.50
C SER A 26 -7.49 -6.49 -33.63
N VAL A 27 -8.80 -6.64 -33.89
CA VAL A 27 -9.30 -7.43 -35.04
C VAL A 27 -8.75 -6.89 -36.37
N PHE A 28 -8.80 -5.58 -36.63
CA PHE A 28 -8.29 -5.01 -37.86
C PHE A 28 -6.77 -5.12 -37.98
N ILE A 29 -6.02 -5.00 -36.90
CA ILE A 29 -4.57 -5.26 -36.90
C ILE A 29 -4.30 -6.75 -37.17
N GLY A 30 -5.11 -7.66 -36.62
CA GLY A 30 -5.03 -9.09 -36.88
C GLY A 30 -5.31 -9.43 -38.34
N VAL A 31 -6.29 -8.78 -39.00
CA VAL A 31 -6.53 -8.91 -40.42
C VAL A 31 -5.32 -8.46 -41.24
N PHE A 32 -4.68 -7.36 -40.87
CA PHE A 32 -3.42 -6.93 -41.46
C PHE A 32 -2.34 -8.00 -41.32
N PHE A 33 -2.11 -8.55 -40.14
CA PHE A 33 -1.09 -9.58 -39.91
C PHE A 33 -1.30 -10.78 -40.80
N GLY A 34 -2.52 -11.35 -40.84
CA GLY A 34 -2.82 -12.55 -41.57
C GLY A 34 -2.77 -12.32 -43.09
N SER A 35 -3.36 -11.26 -43.61
CA SER A 35 -3.37 -10.95 -45.02
C SER A 35 -1.97 -10.59 -45.55
N PHE A 36 -1.18 -9.85 -44.80
CA PHE A 36 0.19 -9.52 -45.18
C PHE A 36 1.10 -10.75 -45.17
N ASP A 37 1.00 -11.59 -44.13
CA ASP A 37 1.76 -12.83 -43.97
C ASP A 37 1.50 -13.79 -45.12
N ILE A 38 0.24 -14.07 -45.46
CA ILE A 38 -0.12 -14.94 -46.57
C ILE A 38 0.37 -14.38 -47.92
N SER A 39 0.18 -13.07 -48.15
CA SER A 39 0.63 -12.44 -49.40
C SER A 39 2.14 -12.48 -49.53
N ALA A 40 2.89 -12.12 -48.49
CA ALA A 40 4.33 -12.10 -48.50
C ALA A 40 4.94 -13.50 -48.77
N HIS A 41 4.46 -14.53 -48.07
CA HIS A 41 4.93 -15.90 -48.21
C HIS A 41 4.54 -16.51 -49.57
N SER A 42 3.30 -16.32 -50.06
CA SER A 42 2.87 -16.86 -51.33
C SER A 42 3.62 -16.26 -52.51
N LEU A 43 3.80 -14.94 -52.50
CA LEU A 43 4.58 -14.27 -53.53
C LEU A 43 6.07 -14.66 -53.49
N PHE A 44 6.64 -14.80 -52.29
CA PHE A 44 8.03 -15.18 -52.14
C PHE A 44 8.30 -16.60 -52.63
N LEU A 45 7.53 -17.58 -52.17
CA LEU A 45 7.73 -18.99 -52.49
C LEU A 45 7.46 -19.31 -53.99
N SER A 46 6.66 -18.49 -54.66
CA SER A 46 6.46 -18.60 -56.11
C SER A 46 7.71 -18.22 -56.97
N ILE A 47 8.64 -17.44 -56.38
CA ILE A 47 9.79 -16.88 -57.14
C ILE A 47 11.14 -17.37 -56.62
N PHE A 48 11.24 -17.64 -55.32
CA PHE A 48 12.49 -17.91 -54.59
C PHE A 48 12.52 -19.26 -53.90
N ASP A 49 13.71 -19.87 -53.84
CA ASP A 49 13.98 -21.10 -53.11
C ASP A 49 14.03 -20.86 -51.61
N GLU A 50 13.82 -21.92 -50.79
CA GLU A 50 13.89 -21.94 -49.34
C GLU A 50 15.22 -21.43 -48.78
N LYS A 51 16.35 -21.68 -49.46
CA LYS A 51 17.68 -21.16 -49.08
C LYS A 51 17.72 -19.63 -49.02
N MET A 52 16.95 -18.99 -49.93
CA MET A 52 16.79 -17.53 -49.93
C MET A 52 15.90 -17.04 -48.80
N MET A 53 14.98 -17.87 -48.26
CA MET A 53 14.13 -17.52 -47.13
C MET A 53 14.93 -17.29 -45.85
N ALA A 54 15.93 -18.13 -45.54
CA ALA A 54 16.85 -17.91 -44.42
C ALA A 54 17.59 -16.57 -44.51
N ARG A 55 18.05 -16.22 -45.72
CA ARG A 55 18.69 -14.91 -45.97
C ARG A 55 17.70 -13.75 -45.87
N GLY A 56 16.46 -13.95 -46.30
CA GLY A 56 15.38 -12.99 -46.15
C GLY A 56 15.09 -12.67 -44.68
N TYR A 57 15.06 -13.67 -43.79
CA TYR A 57 14.88 -13.46 -42.35
C TYR A 57 16.04 -12.70 -41.69
N VAL A 58 17.31 -12.94 -42.14
CA VAL A 58 18.46 -12.17 -41.64
C VAL A 58 18.32 -10.68 -42.05
N VAL A 59 17.98 -10.40 -43.30
CA VAL A 59 17.82 -9.02 -43.78
C VAL A 59 16.59 -8.35 -43.13
N SER A 60 15.51 -9.10 -42.97
CA SER A 60 14.33 -8.64 -42.24
C SER A 60 14.64 -8.26 -40.76
N GLY A 61 15.44 -9.07 -40.10
CA GLY A 61 15.89 -8.77 -38.72
C GLY A 61 16.71 -7.49 -38.65
N VAL A 62 17.62 -7.26 -39.58
CA VAL A 62 18.40 -5.99 -39.69
C VAL A 62 17.47 -4.81 -39.96
N ALA A 63 16.53 -4.93 -40.89
CA ALA A 63 15.53 -3.91 -41.18
C ALA A 63 14.62 -3.63 -39.98
N GLY A 64 14.23 -4.68 -39.24
CA GLY A 64 13.46 -4.61 -38.00
C GLY A 64 14.21 -3.82 -36.95
N ILE A 65 15.47 -4.11 -36.67
CA ILE A 65 16.31 -3.36 -35.71
C ILE A 65 16.37 -1.88 -36.07
N ILE A 66 16.56 -1.53 -37.33
CA ILE A 66 16.63 -0.13 -37.78
C ILE A 66 15.28 0.57 -37.56
N LEU A 67 14.17 -0.05 -37.95
CA LEU A 67 12.83 0.54 -37.86
C LEU A 67 12.34 0.64 -36.41
N THR A 68 12.56 -0.38 -35.60
CA THR A 68 12.16 -0.34 -34.18
C THR A 68 13.04 0.61 -33.36
N SER A 69 14.33 0.74 -33.67
CA SER A 69 15.18 1.75 -33.05
C SER A 69 14.73 3.17 -33.42
N THR A 70 14.35 3.38 -34.67
CA THR A 70 13.77 4.66 -35.13
C THR A 70 12.44 4.95 -34.47
N TYR A 71 11.57 3.93 -34.33
CA TYR A 71 10.31 4.01 -33.58
C TYR A 71 10.53 4.48 -32.14
N THR A 72 11.46 3.86 -31.43
CA THR A 72 11.75 4.18 -30.02
C THR A 72 12.32 5.60 -29.87
N LEU A 73 13.20 6.03 -30.79
CA LEU A 73 13.74 7.39 -30.81
C LEU A 73 12.65 8.45 -31.09
N LEU A 74 11.71 8.17 -31.96
CA LEU A 74 10.60 9.09 -32.24
C LEU A 74 9.58 9.13 -31.12
N GLN A 75 9.29 7.98 -30.50
CA GLN A 75 8.40 7.87 -29.35
C GLN A 75 8.88 8.70 -28.15
N SER A 76 10.18 8.78 -27.91
CA SER A 76 10.76 9.58 -26.81
C SER A 76 10.66 11.09 -27.06
N LYS A 77 10.47 11.55 -28.29
CA LYS A 77 10.44 12.97 -28.68
C LYS A 77 9.03 13.52 -28.90
N LEU A 78 8.06 12.67 -29.18
CA LEU A 78 6.70 13.06 -29.57
C LEU A 78 5.68 12.66 -28.52
N LYS A 79 4.61 13.45 -28.39
CA LYS A 79 3.46 13.06 -27.55
C LYS A 79 2.89 11.73 -28.07
N PHE A 80 2.74 10.75 -27.19
CA PHE A 80 2.32 9.40 -27.56
C PHE A 80 1.04 9.35 -28.40
N ARG A 81 0.05 10.18 -28.07
CA ARG A 81 -1.22 10.27 -28.81
C ARG A 81 -1.02 10.58 -30.30
N ILE A 82 -0.14 11.52 -30.63
CA ILE A 82 0.15 11.90 -32.03
C ILE A 82 1.03 10.85 -32.69
N PHE A 83 2.00 10.35 -31.95
CA PHE A 83 2.96 9.37 -32.43
C PHE A 83 2.31 8.02 -32.77
N SER A 84 1.39 7.50 -31.94
CA SER A 84 0.71 6.22 -32.18
C SER A 84 -0.14 6.25 -33.46
N VAL A 85 -0.82 7.35 -33.74
CA VAL A 85 -1.58 7.58 -34.99
C VAL A 85 -0.61 7.69 -36.18
N GLY A 86 0.45 8.48 -36.04
CA GLY A 86 1.48 8.64 -37.09
C GLY A 86 2.17 7.33 -37.46
N ASN A 87 2.43 6.46 -36.49
CA ASN A 87 2.99 5.13 -36.71
C ASN A 87 2.07 4.25 -37.59
N LEU A 88 0.77 4.18 -37.27
CA LEU A 88 -0.19 3.41 -38.10
C LEU A 88 -0.40 4.01 -39.47
N ILE A 89 -0.34 5.32 -39.63
CA ILE A 89 -0.34 5.99 -40.95
C ILE A 89 0.90 5.59 -41.75
N ALA A 90 2.08 5.55 -41.13
CA ALA A 90 3.33 5.14 -41.78
C ALA A 90 3.28 3.68 -42.26
N VAL A 91 2.77 2.77 -41.41
CA VAL A 91 2.57 1.36 -41.80
C VAL A 91 1.61 1.25 -42.97
N THR A 92 0.48 1.98 -42.96
CA THR A 92 -0.48 2.02 -44.07
C THR A 92 0.19 2.52 -45.37
N ALA A 93 0.90 3.64 -45.30
CA ALA A 93 1.57 4.23 -46.47
C ALA A 93 2.65 3.30 -47.04
N LEU A 94 3.46 2.67 -46.18
CA LEU A 94 4.47 1.70 -46.64
C LEU A 94 3.83 0.48 -47.30
N THR A 95 2.72 -0.04 -46.75
CA THR A 95 2.01 -1.17 -47.33
C THR A 95 1.44 -0.82 -48.71
N ILE A 96 0.85 0.39 -48.85
CA ILE A 96 0.37 0.87 -50.17
C ILE A 96 1.54 1.05 -51.14
N LEU A 97 2.68 1.57 -50.68
CA LEU A 97 3.87 1.74 -51.52
C LEU A 97 4.40 0.39 -52.04
N LEU A 98 4.44 -0.64 -51.18
CA LEU A 98 4.84 -1.99 -51.59
C LEU A 98 3.85 -2.59 -52.61
N TRP A 99 2.56 -2.38 -52.40
CA TRP A 99 1.54 -2.82 -53.36
C TRP A 99 1.65 -2.09 -54.71
N THR A 100 1.82 -0.77 -54.71
CA THR A 100 2.03 0.00 -55.97
C THR A 100 3.32 -0.42 -56.66
N ALA A 101 4.42 -0.67 -55.93
CA ALA A 101 5.67 -1.18 -56.50
C ALA A 101 5.45 -2.52 -57.20
N LEU A 102 4.63 -3.44 -56.69
CA LEU A 102 4.27 -4.71 -57.33
C LEU A 102 3.35 -4.54 -58.54
N LEU A 103 2.63 -3.44 -58.69
CA LEU A 103 1.83 -3.12 -59.85
C LEU A 103 2.70 -2.67 -61.06
N PHE A 104 3.67 -1.81 -60.78
CA PHE A 104 4.52 -1.17 -61.79
C PHE A 104 5.78 -1.98 -62.13
N SER A 105 6.20 -2.91 -61.26
CA SER A 105 7.43 -3.69 -61.49
C SER A 105 7.24 -5.17 -61.13
N SER A 106 7.45 -6.04 -62.08
CA SER A 106 7.53 -7.50 -61.92
C SER A 106 8.92 -7.98 -61.48
N ALA A 107 9.77 -7.09 -60.98
CA ALA A 107 11.15 -7.39 -60.61
C ALA A 107 11.22 -8.25 -59.33
N LYS A 108 12.02 -9.32 -59.36
CA LYS A 108 12.21 -10.25 -58.21
C LYS A 108 12.60 -9.55 -56.92
N TRP A 109 13.35 -8.43 -56.97
CA TRP A 109 13.74 -7.68 -55.78
C TRP A 109 12.57 -7.01 -55.06
N VAL A 110 11.47 -6.65 -55.74
CA VAL A 110 10.28 -6.07 -55.08
C VAL A 110 9.58 -7.12 -54.20
N VAL A 111 9.44 -8.35 -54.72
CA VAL A 111 8.88 -9.47 -53.94
C VAL A 111 9.77 -9.79 -52.73
N PHE A 112 11.10 -9.76 -52.94
CA PHE A 112 12.05 -9.94 -51.83
C PHE A 112 11.89 -8.83 -50.78
N LEU A 113 11.66 -7.58 -51.17
CA LEU A 113 11.42 -6.46 -50.27
C LEU A 113 10.12 -6.59 -49.50
N VAL A 114 9.02 -7.06 -50.14
CA VAL A 114 7.74 -7.35 -49.42
C VAL A 114 7.95 -8.37 -48.32
N PHE A 115 8.71 -9.45 -48.63
CA PHE A 115 9.01 -10.46 -47.63
C PHE A 115 9.88 -9.93 -46.46
N ILE A 116 10.90 -9.10 -46.75
CA ILE A 116 11.74 -8.46 -45.73
C ILE A 116 10.90 -7.59 -44.80
N MET A 117 9.91 -6.84 -45.33
CA MET A 117 9.08 -5.92 -44.55
C MET A 117 8.01 -6.60 -43.69
N LEU A 118 7.79 -7.91 -43.87
CA LEU A 118 6.77 -8.67 -43.10
C LEU A 118 6.95 -8.54 -41.59
N GLY A 119 8.12 -8.88 -41.05
CA GLY A 119 8.43 -8.79 -39.63
C GLY A 119 8.36 -7.35 -39.12
N PRO A 120 9.14 -6.42 -39.68
CA PRO A 120 9.19 -5.04 -39.22
C PRO A 120 7.85 -4.31 -39.19
N LEU A 121 7.01 -4.44 -40.23
CA LEU A 121 5.70 -3.77 -40.27
C LEU A 121 4.71 -4.38 -39.26
N ASN A 122 4.74 -5.69 -39.06
CA ASN A 122 3.94 -6.36 -38.05
C ASN A 122 4.29 -5.87 -36.64
N ILE A 123 5.58 -5.75 -36.34
CA ILE A 123 6.05 -5.24 -35.03
C ILE A 123 5.66 -3.77 -34.83
N LEU A 124 5.83 -2.91 -35.81
CA LEU A 124 5.44 -1.50 -35.71
C LEU A 124 3.94 -1.33 -35.42
N ALA A 125 3.09 -2.11 -36.12
CA ALA A 125 1.65 -2.09 -35.88
C ALA A 125 1.31 -2.59 -34.47
N ALA A 126 1.95 -3.67 -33.99
CA ALA A 126 1.79 -4.20 -32.64
C ALA A 126 2.23 -3.21 -31.56
N LEU A 127 3.39 -2.55 -31.72
CA LEU A 127 3.91 -1.59 -30.74
C LEU A 127 2.97 -0.40 -30.52
N GLY A 128 2.36 0.14 -31.60
CA GLY A 128 1.36 1.20 -31.49
C GLY A 128 0.13 0.78 -30.69
N PHE A 129 -0.38 -0.41 -30.94
CA PHE A 129 -1.54 -0.98 -30.24
C PHE A 129 -1.25 -1.28 -28.76
N TRP A 130 -0.19 -2.03 -28.47
CA TRP A 130 0.17 -2.41 -27.11
C TRP A 130 0.62 -1.22 -26.25
N GLY A 131 1.27 -0.24 -26.87
CA GLY A 131 1.58 1.03 -26.20
C GLY A 131 0.33 1.80 -25.77
N THR A 132 -0.76 1.72 -26.56
CA THR A 132 -2.06 2.32 -26.22
C THR A 132 -2.77 1.53 -25.10
N ALA A 133 -2.87 0.22 -25.26
CA ALA A 133 -3.52 -0.65 -24.28
C ALA A 133 -2.81 -0.60 -22.91
N GLY A 134 -1.47 -0.58 -22.89
CA GLY A 134 -0.69 -0.48 -21.67
C GLY A 134 -0.85 0.85 -20.91
N ARG A 135 -1.25 1.94 -21.57
CA ARG A 135 -1.53 3.25 -20.95
C ARG A 135 -2.98 3.41 -20.48
N LEU A 136 -3.89 2.60 -21.03
CA LEU A 136 -5.30 2.64 -20.69
C LEU A 136 -5.66 1.67 -19.54
N PHE A 137 -4.96 0.57 -19.39
CA PHE A 137 -5.23 -0.43 -18.38
C PHE A 137 -4.33 -0.30 -17.16
N THR A 138 -4.91 -0.39 -15.96
CA THR A 138 -4.17 -0.59 -14.70
C THR A 138 -3.57 -2.00 -14.65
N LEU A 139 -2.65 -2.25 -13.71
CA LEU A 139 -2.03 -3.57 -13.55
C LEU A 139 -3.06 -4.70 -13.37
N ARG A 140 -4.09 -4.46 -12.55
CA ARG A 140 -5.16 -5.44 -12.28
C ARG A 140 -6.05 -5.68 -13.49
N GLN A 141 -6.45 -4.60 -14.17
CA GLN A 141 -7.19 -4.68 -15.44
C GLN A 141 -6.37 -5.40 -16.51
N GLY A 142 -5.06 -5.13 -16.58
CA GLY A 142 -4.16 -5.78 -17.53
C GLY A 142 -4.11 -7.30 -17.35
N LYS A 143 -4.01 -7.81 -16.12
CA LYS A 143 -4.06 -9.26 -15.84
C LYS A 143 -5.34 -9.92 -16.36
N ARG A 144 -6.46 -9.21 -16.27
CA ARG A 144 -7.78 -9.72 -16.65
C ARG A 144 -8.10 -9.52 -18.12
N LEU A 145 -7.75 -8.34 -18.69
CA LEU A 145 -8.26 -7.88 -19.98
C LEU A 145 -7.26 -7.98 -21.14
N PHE A 146 -5.94 -8.04 -20.88
CA PHE A 146 -4.97 -8.15 -21.97
C PHE A 146 -5.19 -9.39 -22.82
N GLY A 147 -5.49 -10.55 -22.20
CA GLY A 147 -5.80 -11.77 -22.92
C GLY A 147 -7.03 -11.66 -23.81
N LEU A 148 -8.07 -11.00 -23.32
CA LEU A 148 -9.32 -10.76 -24.05
C LEU A 148 -9.11 -9.82 -25.21
N VAL A 149 -8.50 -8.66 -24.99
CA VAL A 149 -8.25 -7.64 -26.02
C VAL A 149 -7.31 -8.18 -27.12
N ASP A 150 -6.31 -8.94 -26.73
CA ASP A 150 -5.38 -9.60 -27.67
C ASP A 150 -6.04 -10.72 -28.47
N SER A 151 -7.14 -11.32 -27.99
CA SER A 151 -7.88 -12.32 -28.76
C SER A 151 -8.45 -11.78 -30.07
N GLY A 152 -8.69 -10.46 -30.13
CA GLY A 152 -9.09 -9.80 -31.37
C GLY A 152 -8.07 -9.93 -32.50
N LEU A 153 -6.75 -9.91 -32.17
CA LEU A 153 -5.69 -10.15 -33.16
C LEU A 153 -5.84 -11.54 -33.78
N ILE A 154 -6.08 -12.55 -32.95
CA ILE A 154 -6.25 -13.95 -33.41
C ILE A 154 -7.50 -14.08 -34.28
N VAL A 155 -8.62 -13.47 -33.84
CA VAL A 155 -9.86 -13.44 -34.63
C VAL A 155 -9.61 -12.78 -36.00
N GLY A 156 -8.89 -11.67 -36.03
CA GLY A 156 -8.52 -11.00 -37.27
C GLY A 156 -7.67 -11.88 -38.21
N ILE A 157 -6.69 -12.59 -37.65
CA ILE A 157 -5.87 -13.57 -38.43
C ILE A 157 -6.76 -14.70 -38.97
N ILE A 158 -7.66 -15.27 -38.16
CA ILE A 158 -8.58 -16.33 -38.62
C ILE A 158 -9.45 -15.82 -39.78
N ILE A 159 -10.05 -14.62 -39.63
CA ILE A 159 -10.85 -14.02 -40.69
C ILE A 159 -10.03 -13.90 -41.96
N SER A 160 -8.79 -13.43 -41.89
CA SER A 160 -7.87 -13.30 -42.99
C SER A 160 -7.56 -14.66 -43.64
N CYS A 161 -7.22 -15.67 -42.83
CA CYS A 161 -6.89 -17.02 -43.31
C CYS A 161 -8.03 -17.69 -44.13
N TYR A 162 -9.28 -17.44 -43.77
CA TYR A 162 -10.43 -17.97 -44.51
C TYR A 162 -10.91 -17.04 -45.61
N THR A 163 -10.71 -15.75 -45.53
CA THR A 163 -11.09 -14.77 -46.58
C THR A 163 -10.17 -14.84 -47.78
N VAL A 164 -8.86 -15.03 -47.57
CA VAL A 164 -7.88 -15.06 -48.66
C VAL A 164 -8.17 -16.17 -49.71
N PRO A 165 -8.40 -17.45 -49.34
CA PRO A 165 -8.76 -18.48 -50.35
C PRO A 165 -10.03 -18.11 -51.14
N VAL A 166 -11.02 -17.48 -50.50
CA VAL A 166 -12.27 -17.03 -51.15
C VAL A 166 -11.95 -15.93 -52.17
N VAL A 167 -11.16 -14.95 -51.79
CA VAL A 167 -10.75 -13.84 -52.68
C VAL A 167 -9.94 -14.36 -53.87
N LEU A 168 -9.05 -15.32 -53.65
CA LEU A 168 -8.29 -15.96 -54.71
C LEU A 168 -9.20 -16.78 -55.69
N SER A 169 -10.24 -17.43 -55.18
CA SER A 169 -11.22 -18.13 -56.02
C SER A 169 -12.05 -17.21 -56.94
N LEU A 170 -12.10 -15.92 -56.63
CA LEU A 170 -12.75 -14.87 -57.44
C LEU A 170 -11.81 -14.28 -58.49
N ASN A 171 -10.70 -14.95 -58.83
CA ASN A 171 -9.65 -14.52 -59.79
C ASN A 171 -8.93 -13.19 -59.43
N PHE A 172 -8.93 -12.81 -58.14
CA PHE A 172 -8.06 -11.71 -57.71
C PHE A 172 -6.60 -12.19 -57.58
N ALA A 173 -5.68 -11.49 -58.22
CA ALA A 173 -4.26 -11.79 -58.10
C ALA A 173 -3.73 -11.67 -56.69
N SER A 174 -2.84 -12.57 -56.24
CA SER A 174 -2.27 -12.62 -54.89
C SER A 174 -1.65 -11.27 -54.44
N LYS A 175 -1.11 -10.46 -55.35
CA LYS A 175 -0.61 -9.10 -55.06
C LYS A 175 -1.69 -8.15 -54.51
N ASN A 176 -2.97 -8.34 -54.83
CA ASN A 176 -4.04 -7.48 -54.42
C ASN A 176 -4.49 -7.77 -52.94
N ILE A 177 -4.04 -8.88 -52.36
CA ILE A 177 -4.25 -9.18 -50.94
C ILE A 177 -3.58 -8.10 -50.07
N LEU A 178 -2.47 -7.50 -50.50
CA LEU A 178 -1.82 -6.38 -49.80
C LEU A 178 -2.72 -5.15 -49.70
N LEU A 179 -3.69 -4.97 -50.57
CA LEU A 179 -4.65 -3.88 -50.48
C LEU A 179 -5.63 -4.12 -49.32
N ILE A 180 -6.02 -5.39 -49.06
CA ILE A 180 -6.81 -5.76 -47.88
C ILE A 180 -6.03 -5.44 -46.59
N SER A 181 -4.73 -5.75 -46.57
CA SER A 181 -3.82 -5.41 -45.49
C SER A 181 -3.78 -3.90 -45.24
N ALA A 182 -3.60 -3.09 -46.28
CA ALA A 182 -3.55 -1.63 -46.19
C ALA A 182 -4.89 -1.04 -45.67
N ALA A 183 -6.02 -1.53 -46.20
CA ALA A 183 -7.35 -1.08 -45.81
C ALA A 183 -7.62 -1.41 -44.32
N SER A 184 -7.20 -2.58 -43.84
CA SER A 184 -7.41 -2.97 -42.45
C SER A 184 -6.59 -2.09 -41.47
N VAL A 185 -5.31 -1.78 -41.77
CA VAL A 185 -4.53 -0.85 -40.93
C VAL A 185 -5.08 0.56 -41.01
N PHE A 186 -5.60 0.99 -42.14
CA PHE A 186 -6.26 2.29 -42.27
C PHE A 186 -7.49 2.38 -41.35
N ILE A 187 -8.33 1.35 -41.29
CA ILE A 187 -9.45 1.29 -40.33
C ILE A 187 -8.96 1.28 -38.90
N ALA A 188 -7.91 0.51 -38.58
CA ALA A 188 -7.29 0.50 -37.27
C ALA A 188 -6.77 1.89 -36.85
N THR A 189 -6.28 2.68 -37.84
CA THR A 189 -5.84 4.07 -37.63
C THR A 189 -7.03 4.99 -37.25
N ILE A 190 -8.16 4.86 -37.91
CA ILE A 190 -9.39 5.61 -37.57
C ILE A 190 -9.82 5.28 -36.14
N ILE A 191 -9.81 4.00 -35.77
CA ILE A 191 -10.16 3.57 -34.40
C ILE A 191 -9.17 4.16 -33.41
N GLN A 192 -7.88 4.20 -33.69
CA GLN A 192 -6.86 4.81 -32.84
C GLN A 192 -7.13 6.30 -32.59
N ILE A 193 -7.58 7.04 -33.61
CA ILE A 193 -7.97 8.45 -33.48
C ILE A 193 -9.17 8.59 -32.54
N VAL A 194 -10.18 7.72 -32.66
CA VAL A 194 -11.37 7.70 -31.80
C VAL A 194 -10.97 7.41 -30.35
N ILE A 195 -10.16 6.38 -30.12
CA ILE A 195 -9.65 6.03 -28.78
C ILE A 195 -8.91 7.23 -28.16
N GLY A 196 -7.98 7.83 -28.90
CA GLY A 196 -7.20 8.98 -28.45
C GLY A 196 -8.03 10.25 -28.20
N SER A 197 -9.21 10.39 -28.81
CA SER A 197 -10.12 11.50 -28.57
C SER A 197 -11.06 11.27 -27.38
N ARG A 198 -11.47 10.02 -27.12
CA ARG A 198 -12.51 9.66 -26.16
C ARG A 198 -11.94 9.33 -24.77
N TYR A 199 -10.74 8.74 -24.72
CA TYR A 199 -10.08 8.37 -23.48
C TYR A 199 -8.85 9.23 -23.27
N ARG A 200 -8.64 9.65 -22.02
CA ARG A 200 -7.49 10.44 -21.60
C ARG A 200 -6.27 9.50 -21.54
N ILE A 201 -5.59 9.35 -22.67
CA ILE A 201 -4.27 8.74 -22.66
C ILE A 201 -3.37 9.74 -21.95
N GLU A 202 -2.89 9.41 -20.76
CA GLU A 202 -2.03 10.31 -19.97
C GLU A 202 -0.88 10.80 -20.85
N SER A 203 -0.89 12.11 -21.06
CA SER A 203 0.19 12.74 -21.78
C SER A 203 1.38 12.83 -20.83
N ASP A 204 2.45 12.13 -21.14
CA ASP A 204 3.76 12.42 -20.58
C ASP A 204 3.94 13.96 -20.61
N LYS A 205 3.85 14.62 -19.47
CA LYS A 205 4.53 15.89 -19.30
C LYS A 205 5.99 15.52 -19.43
N VAL A 206 6.55 15.79 -20.58
CA VAL A 206 8.00 15.83 -20.75
C VAL A 206 8.45 16.98 -19.86
N GLU A 207 8.65 16.71 -18.57
CA GLU A 207 9.53 17.53 -17.74
C GLU A 207 10.91 17.37 -18.39
N LYS A 208 11.31 18.40 -19.09
CA LYS A 208 12.67 18.56 -19.57
C LYS A 208 13.59 18.62 -18.34
N THR A 209 14.08 17.49 -17.94
CA THR A 209 15.33 17.40 -17.21
C THR A 209 16.43 17.56 -18.26
N GLU A 210 17.14 18.68 -18.18
CA GLU A 210 18.10 19.18 -19.18
C GLU A 210 19.37 18.33 -19.37
N ASP A 211 19.53 17.18 -18.74
CA ASP A 211 20.78 16.42 -18.71
C ASP A 211 20.65 14.93 -19.05
N GLU A 212 20.08 14.53 -20.22
CA GLU A 212 20.34 13.16 -20.67
C GLU A 212 20.33 12.98 -22.19
N GLU A 213 21.48 12.56 -22.74
CA GLU A 213 21.69 12.22 -24.14
C GLU A 213 20.86 11.00 -24.61
N PRO A 214 20.02 11.11 -25.65
CA PRO A 214 19.01 10.07 -25.98
C PRO A 214 19.52 8.79 -26.66
N LYS A 215 20.75 8.68 -27.04
CA LYS A 215 21.22 7.57 -27.90
C LYS A 215 21.88 6.37 -27.21
N LYS A 216 22.33 6.50 -25.97
CA LYS A 216 22.90 5.37 -25.18
C LYS A 216 21.88 4.66 -24.30
N GLN A 217 20.69 5.20 -24.14
CA GLN A 217 19.83 4.90 -23.01
C GLN A 217 19.01 3.62 -23.14
N VAL A 218 18.40 3.27 -24.27
CA VAL A 218 17.50 2.11 -24.34
C VAL A 218 18.24 0.79 -24.16
N PHE A 219 19.34 0.57 -24.86
CA PHE A 219 20.13 -0.65 -24.72
C PHE A 219 20.92 -0.67 -23.40
N SER A 220 21.40 0.48 -22.96
CA SER A 220 22.02 0.66 -21.64
C SER A 220 21.01 0.46 -20.51
N LEU A 221 19.77 0.95 -20.65
CA LEU A 221 18.67 0.73 -19.69
C LEU A 221 18.28 -0.75 -19.60
N LEU A 222 18.22 -1.45 -20.75
CA LEU A 222 17.89 -2.88 -20.80
C LEU A 222 18.93 -3.76 -20.11
N LEU A 223 20.21 -3.35 -20.07
CA LEU A 223 21.29 -4.13 -19.46
C LEU A 223 21.70 -3.61 -18.07
N LYS A 224 21.33 -2.38 -17.71
CA LYS A 224 21.75 -1.74 -16.46
C LYS A 224 20.97 -2.22 -15.25
N ASP A 225 19.69 -2.53 -15.42
CA ASP A 225 18.85 -3.08 -14.37
C ASP A 225 18.72 -4.61 -14.54
N ARG A 226 18.98 -5.34 -13.45
CA ARG A 226 18.93 -6.81 -13.45
C ARG A 226 17.57 -7.35 -13.88
N TYR A 227 16.48 -6.67 -13.53
CA TYR A 227 15.13 -7.10 -13.90
C TYR A 227 14.90 -7.01 -15.41
N THR A 228 15.20 -5.87 -16.00
CA THR A 228 15.06 -5.67 -17.45
C THR A 228 16.01 -6.55 -18.27
N ALA A 229 17.23 -6.81 -17.76
CA ALA A 229 18.17 -7.74 -18.40
C ALA A 229 17.62 -9.19 -18.42
N ILE A 230 17.05 -9.68 -17.33
CA ILE A 230 16.44 -11.02 -17.27
C ILE A 230 15.19 -11.09 -18.17
N MET A 231 14.40 -10.02 -18.26
CA MET A 231 13.29 -9.92 -19.23
C MET A 231 13.80 -10.06 -20.67
N ALA A 232 14.88 -9.37 -21.03
CA ALA A 232 15.46 -9.45 -22.36
C ALA A 232 15.95 -10.86 -22.70
N VAL A 233 16.62 -11.52 -21.76
CA VAL A 233 17.07 -12.91 -21.92
C VAL A 233 15.89 -13.87 -22.07
N PHE A 234 14.81 -13.68 -21.29
CA PHE A 234 13.59 -14.49 -21.39
C PHE A 234 12.97 -14.37 -22.79
N VAL A 235 12.80 -13.14 -23.30
CA VAL A 235 12.26 -12.89 -24.65
C VAL A 235 13.16 -13.51 -25.70
N ALA A 236 14.49 -13.34 -25.60
CA ALA A 236 15.44 -13.90 -26.53
C ALA A 236 15.33 -15.43 -26.62
N LEU A 237 15.30 -16.13 -25.48
CA LEU A 237 15.19 -17.59 -25.46
C LEU A 237 13.83 -18.07 -25.98
N SER A 238 12.74 -17.36 -25.70
CA SER A 238 11.40 -17.63 -26.24
C SER A 238 11.39 -17.53 -27.77
N VAL A 239 11.95 -16.45 -28.32
CA VAL A 239 12.04 -16.23 -29.77
C VAL A 239 12.93 -17.26 -30.44
N MET A 240 14.10 -17.55 -29.87
CA MET A 240 15.01 -18.58 -30.39
C MET A 240 14.32 -19.95 -30.45
N THR A 241 13.63 -20.33 -29.36
CA THR A 241 12.86 -21.57 -29.31
C THR A 241 11.81 -21.63 -30.41
N ALA A 242 11.05 -20.54 -30.63
CA ALA A 242 10.02 -20.47 -31.64
C ALA A 242 10.59 -20.66 -33.06
N PHE A 243 11.75 -20.05 -33.37
CA PHE A 243 12.44 -20.21 -34.67
C PHE A 243 12.96 -21.62 -34.89
N PHE A 244 13.58 -22.26 -33.89
CA PHE A 244 14.04 -23.65 -33.97
C PHE A 244 12.89 -24.63 -34.20
N VAL A 245 11.78 -24.48 -33.45
CA VAL A 245 10.57 -25.29 -33.59
C VAL A 245 9.97 -25.09 -35.00
N GLN A 246 9.90 -23.83 -35.49
CA GLN A 246 9.40 -23.52 -36.81
C GLN A 246 10.26 -24.14 -37.91
N TYR A 247 11.58 -23.98 -37.80
CA TYR A 247 12.52 -24.55 -38.75
C TYR A 247 12.40 -26.08 -38.84
N SER A 248 12.41 -26.76 -37.70
CA SER A 248 12.29 -28.21 -37.63
C SER A 248 10.97 -28.70 -38.21
N PHE A 249 9.86 -28.03 -37.90
CA PHE A 249 8.53 -28.33 -38.45
C PHE A 249 8.50 -28.14 -40.00
N MET A 250 9.00 -27.02 -40.50
CA MET A 250 9.02 -26.71 -41.94
C MET A 250 9.87 -27.72 -42.74
N ALA A 251 11.04 -28.11 -42.20
CA ALA A 251 11.93 -29.08 -42.81
C ALA A 251 11.25 -30.43 -42.98
N VAL A 252 10.56 -30.94 -41.92
CA VAL A 252 9.86 -32.22 -41.99
C VAL A 252 8.58 -32.14 -42.84
N THR A 253 7.88 -31.02 -42.81
CA THR A 253 6.68 -30.79 -43.63
C THR A 253 7.00 -30.83 -45.10
N ARG A 254 8.15 -30.27 -45.51
CA ARG A 254 8.61 -30.35 -46.91
C ARG A 254 8.89 -31.77 -47.33
N GLU A 255 9.53 -32.59 -46.51
CA GLU A 255 9.79 -33.99 -46.81
C GLU A 255 8.50 -34.81 -46.86
N GLN A 256 7.49 -34.51 -46.02
CA GLN A 256 6.20 -35.18 -46.00
C GLN A 256 5.31 -34.79 -47.20
N TYR A 257 5.35 -33.52 -47.63
CA TYR A 257 4.57 -33.01 -48.74
C TYR A 257 5.47 -32.37 -49.80
N PRO A 258 6.06 -33.17 -50.68
CA PRO A 258 6.99 -32.66 -51.70
C PRO A 258 6.32 -31.75 -52.73
N SER A 259 5.00 -31.90 -52.97
CA SER A 259 4.23 -31.04 -53.86
C SER A 259 3.93 -29.69 -53.21
N GLU A 260 4.17 -28.60 -53.96
CA GLU A 260 3.93 -27.23 -53.52
C GLU A 260 2.46 -26.99 -53.16
N GLU A 261 1.53 -27.55 -53.92
CA GLU A 261 0.08 -27.43 -53.69
C GLU A 261 -0.39 -28.16 -52.42
N ASP A 262 0.08 -29.40 -52.19
CA ASP A 262 -0.25 -30.19 -51.02
C ASP A 262 0.33 -29.60 -49.75
N MET A 263 1.53 -29.08 -49.81
CA MET A 263 2.17 -28.36 -48.72
C MET A 263 1.40 -27.08 -48.39
N ALA A 264 1.03 -26.27 -49.37
CA ALA A 264 0.24 -25.05 -49.17
C ALA A 264 -1.13 -25.35 -48.57
N ARG A 265 -1.81 -26.39 -49.02
CA ARG A 265 -3.10 -26.84 -48.46
C ARG A 265 -2.96 -27.31 -47.01
N PHE A 266 -1.94 -28.12 -46.73
CA PHE A 266 -1.68 -28.61 -45.37
C PHE A 266 -1.36 -27.44 -44.44
N LEU A 267 -0.42 -26.55 -44.79
CA LEU A 267 -0.06 -25.39 -43.98
C LEU A 267 -1.23 -24.45 -43.76
N GLY A 268 -2.08 -24.22 -44.74
CA GLY A 268 -3.28 -23.42 -44.63
C GLY A 268 -4.26 -23.98 -43.59
N ILE A 269 -4.60 -25.25 -43.67
CA ILE A 269 -5.50 -25.94 -42.73
C ILE A 269 -4.87 -25.99 -41.31
N PHE A 270 -3.58 -26.34 -41.24
CA PHE A 270 -2.85 -26.44 -39.99
C PHE A 270 -2.77 -25.11 -39.27
N THR A 271 -2.38 -24.02 -39.97
CA THR A 271 -2.31 -22.68 -39.37
C THR A 271 -3.67 -22.16 -38.93
N GLY A 272 -4.72 -22.38 -39.77
CA GLY A 272 -6.08 -22.01 -39.38
C GLY A 272 -6.56 -22.73 -38.13
N SER A 273 -6.36 -24.07 -38.06
CA SER A 273 -6.70 -24.88 -36.90
C SER A 273 -5.89 -24.47 -35.64
N MET A 274 -4.60 -24.20 -35.85
CA MET A 274 -3.73 -23.71 -34.77
C MET A 274 -4.23 -22.37 -34.21
N MET A 275 -4.69 -21.45 -35.05
CA MET A 275 -5.22 -20.17 -34.60
C MET A 275 -6.56 -20.29 -33.86
N ILE A 276 -7.43 -21.22 -34.29
CA ILE A 276 -8.66 -21.54 -33.56
C ILE A 276 -8.32 -22.12 -32.18
N PHE A 277 -7.38 -23.08 -32.11
CA PHE A 277 -6.91 -23.63 -30.83
C PHE A 277 -6.31 -22.56 -29.95
N THR A 278 -5.49 -21.65 -30.50
CA THR A 278 -4.93 -20.49 -29.79
C THR A 278 -6.01 -19.61 -29.16
N LEU A 279 -7.07 -19.31 -29.95
CA LEU A 279 -8.21 -18.52 -29.47
C LEU A 279 -8.93 -19.21 -28.31
N LEU A 280 -9.21 -20.51 -28.43
CA LEU A 280 -9.86 -21.27 -27.35
C LEU A 280 -9.03 -21.27 -26.06
N VAL A 281 -7.73 -21.53 -26.14
CA VAL A 281 -6.83 -21.49 -24.98
C VAL A 281 -6.79 -20.08 -24.37
N LYS A 282 -6.74 -19.04 -25.20
CA LYS A 282 -6.69 -17.65 -24.74
C LYS A 282 -7.96 -17.23 -23.99
N LEU A 283 -9.13 -17.60 -24.52
CA LEU A 283 -10.42 -17.22 -23.92
C LEU A 283 -10.76 -18.03 -22.67
N LEU A 284 -10.45 -19.33 -22.68
CA LEU A 284 -10.89 -20.24 -21.62
C LEU A 284 -9.83 -20.48 -20.54
N ALA A 285 -8.55 -20.61 -20.95
CA ALA A 285 -7.49 -21.01 -20.03
C ALA A 285 -6.71 -19.85 -19.44
N PHE A 286 -6.44 -18.77 -20.16
CA PHE A 286 -5.56 -17.70 -19.70
C PHE A 286 -6.05 -17.03 -18.40
N SER A 287 -7.30 -16.56 -18.36
CA SER A 287 -7.88 -15.91 -17.18
C SER A 287 -7.97 -16.85 -15.98
N TYR A 288 -8.25 -18.12 -16.23
CA TYR A 288 -8.28 -19.16 -15.19
C TYR A 288 -6.89 -19.43 -14.63
N LEU A 289 -5.88 -19.61 -15.50
CA LEU A 289 -4.51 -19.92 -15.10
C LEU A 289 -3.88 -18.77 -14.32
N ILE A 290 -4.01 -17.52 -14.82
CA ILE A 290 -3.36 -16.39 -14.16
C ILE A 290 -4.03 -16.06 -12.81
N ARG A 291 -5.34 -16.27 -12.67
CA ARG A 291 -6.06 -16.01 -11.43
C ARG A 291 -5.81 -17.08 -10.37
N ASN A 292 -5.80 -18.37 -10.74
CA ASN A 292 -5.71 -19.47 -9.78
C ASN A 292 -4.27 -19.90 -9.50
N TYR A 293 -3.38 -19.83 -10.48
CA TYR A 293 -2.00 -20.33 -10.39
C TYR A 293 -0.95 -19.22 -10.48
N GLY A 294 -1.38 -18.00 -10.79
CA GLY A 294 -0.53 -16.82 -10.84
C GLY A 294 0.43 -16.80 -12.03
N LEU A 295 1.20 -15.71 -12.09
CA LEU A 295 2.12 -15.42 -13.18
C LEU A 295 3.25 -16.46 -13.32
N LYS A 296 3.69 -17.09 -12.21
CA LYS A 296 4.75 -18.10 -12.19
C LYS A 296 4.46 -19.26 -13.12
N ILE A 297 3.25 -19.81 -13.04
CA ILE A 297 2.85 -20.97 -13.86
C ILE A 297 2.65 -20.53 -15.31
N CYS A 298 2.07 -19.36 -15.55
CA CYS A 298 1.89 -18.84 -16.90
C CYS A 298 3.21 -18.67 -17.68
N LEU A 299 4.30 -18.26 -17.01
CA LEU A 299 5.63 -18.13 -17.63
C LEU A 299 6.34 -19.46 -17.84
N ALA A 300 6.11 -20.45 -16.98
CA ALA A 300 6.79 -21.73 -17.03
C ALA A 300 6.09 -22.77 -17.93
N LEU A 301 4.79 -22.62 -18.16
CA LEU A 301 3.97 -23.62 -18.86
C LEU A 301 4.45 -23.87 -20.29
N GLY A 302 4.74 -22.80 -21.05
CA GLY A 302 5.23 -22.90 -22.43
C GLY A 302 6.52 -23.72 -22.54
N PRO A 303 7.61 -23.29 -21.89
CA PRO A 303 8.88 -24.00 -21.98
C PRO A 303 8.82 -25.42 -21.40
N LEU A 304 8.06 -25.68 -20.33
CA LEU A 304 7.91 -27.03 -19.79
C LEU A 304 7.25 -27.99 -20.77
N LEU A 305 6.16 -27.56 -21.39
CA LEU A 305 5.42 -28.39 -22.35
C LEU A 305 6.24 -28.64 -23.61
N LEU A 306 6.98 -27.63 -24.10
CA LEU A 306 7.89 -27.79 -25.22
C LEU A 306 9.07 -28.70 -24.91
N ALA A 307 9.58 -28.70 -23.68
CA ALA A 307 10.60 -29.66 -23.25
C ALA A 307 10.11 -31.09 -23.40
N VAL A 308 8.86 -31.37 -23.01
CA VAL A 308 8.26 -32.70 -23.16
C VAL A 308 8.18 -33.10 -24.63
N PHE A 309 7.62 -32.26 -25.51
CA PHE A 309 7.52 -32.59 -26.94
C PHE A 309 8.88 -32.72 -27.63
N THR A 310 9.85 -31.88 -27.25
CA THR A 310 11.21 -31.98 -27.81
C THR A 310 11.91 -33.26 -27.38
N LEU A 311 11.78 -33.67 -26.11
CA LEU A 311 12.31 -34.95 -25.62
C LEU A 311 11.63 -36.13 -26.27
N LEU A 312 10.31 -36.08 -26.49
CA LEU A 312 9.56 -37.08 -27.22
C LEU A 312 10.02 -37.18 -28.68
N ALA A 313 10.24 -36.03 -29.35
CA ALA A 313 10.75 -36.00 -30.70
C ALA A 313 12.15 -36.63 -30.81
N ILE A 314 13.04 -36.34 -29.88
CA ILE A 314 14.39 -36.94 -29.84
C ILE A 314 14.28 -38.48 -29.60
N GLY A 315 13.52 -38.87 -28.56
CA GLY A 315 13.39 -40.30 -28.16
C GLY A 315 12.73 -41.12 -29.26
N LEU A 316 11.61 -40.68 -29.82
CA LEU A 316 10.92 -41.38 -30.90
C LEU A 316 11.69 -41.35 -32.21
N GLY A 317 12.36 -40.24 -32.55
CA GLY A 317 13.23 -40.16 -33.74
C GLY A 317 14.42 -41.11 -33.69
N MET A 318 15.02 -41.28 -32.48
CA MET A 318 16.09 -42.27 -32.30
C MET A 318 15.59 -43.70 -32.34
N ALA A 319 14.42 -43.99 -31.78
CA ALA A 319 13.89 -45.36 -31.66
C ALA A 319 13.22 -45.85 -32.93
N MET A 320 12.48 -44.99 -33.66
CA MET A 320 11.63 -45.39 -34.80
C MET A 320 12.09 -44.87 -36.14
N GLY A 321 13.10 -43.97 -36.14
CA GLY A 321 13.66 -43.33 -37.34
C GLY A 321 13.03 -41.96 -37.60
N TYR A 322 13.82 -41.06 -38.18
CA TYR A 322 13.48 -39.64 -38.45
C TYR A 322 13.67 -39.28 -39.94
N THR A 323 13.94 -40.26 -40.81
CA THR A 323 14.11 -40.08 -42.25
C THR A 323 12.91 -40.65 -43.00
N PRO A 324 12.56 -40.16 -44.18
CA PRO A 324 11.42 -40.64 -44.97
C PRO A 324 11.47 -42.14 -45.31
N GLU A 325 12.65 -42.77 -45.28
CA GLU A 325 12.84 -44.19 -45.50
C GLU A 325 12.15 -45.05 -44.40
N ALA A 326 11.97 -44.49 -43.20
CA ALA A 326 11.27 -45.15 -42.07
C ALA A 326 9.79 -44.75 -42.06
N THR A 327 9.00 -45.14 -43.00
CA THR A 327 7.63 -44.68 -43.31
C THR A 327 6.71 -44.47 -42.11
N SER A 328 6.57 -45.41 -41.21
CA SER A 328 5.71 -45.28 -40.00
C SER A 328 6.38 -44.44 -38.90
N GLY A 329 7.69 -44.57 -38.68
CA GLY A 329 8.47 -43.82 -37.71
C GLY A 329 8.53 -42.34 -38.06
N PHE A 330 8.74 -42.04 -39.35
CA PHE A 330 8.77 -40.66 -39.88
C PHE A 330 7.43 -39.93 -39.68
N LEU A 331 6.29 -40.62 -39.92
CA LEU A 331 4.95 -40.01 -39.70
C LEU A 331 4.74 -39.66 -38.21
N ILE A 332 5.14 -40.54 -37.30
CA ILE A 332 5.03 -40.26 -35.87
C ILE A 332 5.93 -39.10 -35.46
N PHE A 333 7.17 -39.04 -35.95
CA PHE A 333 8.11 -37.97 -35.72
C PHE A 333 7.56 -36.63 -36.28
N PHE A 334 7.00 -36.64 -37.51
CA PHE A 334 6.31 -35.49 -38.06
C PHE A 334 5.16 -34.98 -37.21
N LEU A 335 4.28 -35.89 -36.71
CA LEU A 335 3.16 -35.51 -35.83
C LEU A 335 3.62 -34.89 -34.53
N VAL A 336 4.68 -35.41 -33.92
CA VAL A 336 5.22 -34.82 -32.68
C VAL A 336 5.78 -33.42 -32.93
N LEU A 337 6.49 -33.20 -34.04
CA LEU A 337 6.97 -31.87 -34.43
C LEU A 337 5.83 -30.90 -34.78
N ALA A 338 4.79 -31.39 -35.45
CA ALA A 338 3.57 -30.63 -35.72
C ALA A 338 2.86 -30.20 -34.40
N LEU A 339 2.72 -31.13 -33.44
CA LEU A 339 2.19 -30.81 -32.10
C LEU A 339 3.10 -29.82 -31.36
N SER A 340 4.42 -30.02 -31.40
CA SER A 340 5.39 -29.06 -30.81
C SER A 340 5.19 -27.65 -31.39
N ARG A 341 5.00 -27.55 -32.71
CA ARG A 341 4.73 -26.27 -33.41
C ARG A 341 3.41 -25.67 -32.99
N LEU A 342 2.34 -26.49 -32.94
CA LEU A 342 1.01 -26.05 -32.49
C LEU A 342 1.10 -25.46 -31.07
N PHE A 343 1.68 -26.21 -30.12
CA PHE A 343 1.78 -25.73 -28.73
C PHE A 343 2.74 -24.55 -28.58
N SER A 344 3.87 -24.54 -29.30
CA SER A 344 4.83 -23.43 -29.28
C SER A 344 4.16 -22.11 -29.64
N LYS A 345 3.47 -22.06 -30.79
CA LYS A 345 2.82 -20.84 -31.26
C LYS A 345 1.58 -20.49 -30.41
N SER A 346 0.75 -21.50 -30.09
CA SER A 346 -0.51 -21.27 -29.38
C SER A 346 -0.27 -20.82 -27.95
N LEU A 347 0.65 -21.43 -27.20
CA LEU A 347 0.94 -21.00 -25.81
C LEU A 347 1.66 -19.66 -25.77
N LYS A 348 2.54 -19.39 -26.76
CA LYS A 348 3.18 -18.08 -26.86
C LYS A 348 2.16 -16.96 -27.04
N ASP A 349 1.21 -17.12 -27.96
CA ASP A 349 0.24 -16.08 -28.29
C ASP A 349 -0.94 -16.02 -27.29
N SER A 350 -1.30 -17.14 -26.62
CA SER A 350 -2.45 -17.22 -25.72
C SER A 350 -2.12 -16.98 -24.25
N ILE A 351 -0.93 -17.35 -23.79
CA ILE A 351 -0.56 -17.31 -22.37
C ILE A 351 0.69 -16.45 -22.13
N GLU A 352 1.80 -16.72 -22.82
CA GLU A 352 3.08 -16.05 -22.59
C GLU A 352 3.02 -14.55 -22.91
N SER A 353 2.57 -14.18 -24.10
CA SER A 353 2.52 -12.79 -24.53
C SER A 353 1.62 -11.91 -23.65
N PRO A 354 0.37 -12.31 -23.30
CA PRO A 354 -0.45 -11.55 -22.35
C PRO A 354 0.17 -11.48 -20.96
N SER A 355 0.77 -12.57 -20.46
CA SER A 355 1.45 -12.60 -19.16
C SER A 355 2.64 -11.65 -19.14
N PHE A 356 3.39 -11.55 -20.23
CA PHE A 356 4.52 -10.65 -20.34
C PHE A 356 4.09 -9.18 -20.35
N LYS A 357 2.90 -8.85 -20.91
CA LYS A 357 2.32 -7.50 -20.82
C LYS A 357 2.03 -7.08 -19.37
N VAL A 358 1.66 -8.03 -18.51
CA VAL A 358 1.49 -7.77 -17.07
C VAL A 358 2.83 -7.44 -16.39
N ILE A 359 3.92 -8.12 -16.79
CA ILE A 359 5.26 -7.87 -16.25
C ILE A 359 5.71 -6.42 -16.49
N TYR A 360 5.41 -5.84 -17.65
CA TYR A 360 5.74 -4.44 -17.96
C TYR A 360 5.07 -3.44 -17.02
N GLN A 361 3.91 -3.75 -16.44
CA GLN A 361 3.17 -2.85 -15.56
C GLN A 361 3.89 -2.56 -14.24
N THR A 362 4.86 -3.39 -13.85
CA THR A 362 5.65 -3.17 -12.62
C THR A 362 6.82 -2.21 -12.80
N LEU A 363 7.10 -1.80 -14.03
CA LEU A 363 8.13 -0.82 -14.33
C LEU A 363 7.60 0.60 -14.10
N ASP A 364 8.52 1.49 -13.70
CA ASP A 364 8.23 2.92 -13.60
C ASP A 364 7.63 3.44 -14.93
N GLU A 365 6.60 4.25 -14.83
CA GLU A 365 5.86 4.77 -15.97
C GLU A 365 6.78 5.48 -16.97
N LYS A 366 7.78 6.24 -16.49
CA LYS A 366 8.73 6.97 -17.31
C LYS A 366 9.56 6.06 -18.24
N ILE A 367 9.89 4.86 -17.81
CA ILE A 367 10.74 3.92 -18.55
C ILE A 367 9.96 2.76 -19.19
N ARG A 368 8.74 2.48 -18.71
CA ARG A 368 7.90 1.33 -19.10
C ARG A 368 7.78 1.18 -20.61
N TYR A 369 7.37 2.25 -21.28
CA TYR A 369 7.14 2.24 -22.72
C TYR A 369 8.41 2.14 -23.54
N ASN A 370 9.51 2.70 -23.06
CA ASN A 370 10.81 2.57 -23.70
C ASN A 370 11.34 1.14 -23.58
N VAL A 371 11.17 0.52 -22.39
CA VAL A 371 11.53 -0.89 -22.16
C VAL A 371 10.65 -1.81 -23.01
N GLN A 372 9.33 -1.59 -23.02
CA GLN A 372 8.40 -2.38 -23.82
C GLN A 372 8.74 -2.31 -25.31
N SER A 373 8.96 -1.11 -25.85
CA SER A 373 9.36 -0.92 -27.24
C SER A 373 10.71 -1.57 -27.56
N GLY A 374 11.66 -1.48 -26.64
CA GLY A 374 12.96 -2.15 -26.76
C GLY A 374 12.86 -3.68 -26.74
N MET A 375 12.01 -4.25 -25.87
CA MET A 375 11.81 -5.71 -25.76
C MET A 375 11.04 -6.26 -26.97
N ASP A 376 9.85 -5.71 -27.23
CA ASP A 376 8.94 -6.18 -28.26
C ASP A 376 9.49 -5.89 -29.67
N GLY A 377 10.38 -4.88 -29.82
CA GLY A 377 11.06 -4.53 -31.05
C GLY A 377 12.49 -5.05 -31.08
N THR A 378 13.44 -4.28 -30.55
CA THR A 378 14.88 -4.50 -30.75
C THR A 378 15.36 -5.87 -30.25
N VAL A 379 14.95 -6.30 -29.05
CA VAL A 379 15.36 -7.60 -28.48
C VAL A 379 14.79 -8.74 -29.31
N ASN A 380 13.54 -8.64 -29.73
CA ASN A 380 12.87 -9.63 -30.57
C ASN A 380 13.60 -9.80 -31.92
N GLU A 381 13.95 -8.69 -32.57
CA GLU A 381 14.66 -8.71 -33.87
C GLU A 381 16.11 -9.21 -33.73
N ILE A 382 16.84 -8.81 -32.70
CA ILE A 382 18.19 -9.35 -32.43
C ILE A 382 18.13 -10.86 -32.20
N SER A 383 17.10 -11.32 -31.50
CA SER A 383 16.92 -12.74 -31.22
C SER A 383 16.56 -13.53 -32.46
N ALA A 384 15.72 -12.97 -33.33
CA ALA A 384 15.40 -13.55 -34.63
C ALA A 384 16.65 -13.65 -35.55
N LEU A 385 17.43 -12.55 -35.59
CA LEU A 385 18.70 -12.52 -36.31
C LEU A 385 19.68 -13.58 -35.80
N THR A 386 19.86 -13.64 -34.48
CA THR A 386 20.76 -14.61 -33.81
C THR A 386 20.30 -16.04 -34.09
N SER A 387 18.98 -16.29 -34.03
CA SER A 387 18.40 -17.61 -34.35
C SER A 387 18.69 -17.99 -35.81
N GLY A 388 18.48 -17.07 -36.74
CA GLY A 388 18.75 -17.27 -38.16
C GLY A 388 20.24 -17.57 -38.45
N LEU A 389 21.15 -16.82 -37.82
CA LEU A 389 22.59 -17.05 -37.89
C LEU A 389 22.99 -18.41 -37.31
N LEU A 390 22.44 -18.79 -36.13
CA LEU A 390 22.74 -20.06 -35.48
C LEU A 390 22.22 -21.24 -36.34
N LEU A 391 20.98 -21.16 -36.81
CA LEU A 391 20.40 -22.18 -37.73
C LEU A 391 21.22 -22.28 -39.02
N SER A 392 21.64 -21.17 -39.62
CA SER A 392 22.49 -21.15 -40.81
C SER A 392 23.86 -21.78 -40.53
N ALA A 393 24.49 -21.42 -39.42
CA ALA A 393 25.79 -21.97 -39.04
C ALA A 393 25.73 -23.49 -38.79
N LEU A 394 24.67 -23.98 -38.13
CA LEU A 394 24.43 -25.42 -37.92
C LEU A 394 24.17 -26.13 -39.27
N GLY A 395 23.43 -25.48 -40.18
CA GLY A 395 23.12 -26.05 -41.52
C GLY A 395 24.30 -26.10 -42.47
N LEU A 396 25.40 -25.42 -42.19
CA LEU A 396 26.64 -25.49 -42.95
C LEU A 396 27.46 -26.77 -42.65
N LEU A 397 27.22 -27.38 -41.49
CA LEU A 397 27.93 -28.55 -41.02
C LEU A 397 27.26 -29.83 -41.59
N SER A 398 27.95 -30.53 -42.51
CA SER A 398 27.41 -31.70 -43.25
C SER A 398 27.01 -32.88 -42.34
N PHE A 399 27.56 -32.98 -41.12
CA PHE A 399 27.25 -34.02 -40.16
C PHE A 399 26.00 -33.74 -39.29
N ILE A 400 25.50 -32.48 -39.30
CA ILE A 400 24.32 -32.09 -38.54
C ILE A 400 23.05 -32.45 -39.31
N LYS A 401 22.30 -33.40 -38.75
CA LYS A 401 20.98 -33.81 -39.23
C LYS A 401 19.88 -33.20 -38.36
N LEU A 402 18.62 -33.29 -38.77
CA LEU A 402 17.45 -32.70 -38.11
C LEU A 402 17.36 -33.00 -36.60
N ILE A 403 17.73 -34.19 -36.17
CA ILE A 403 17.70 -34.59 -34.77
C ILE A 403 18.69 -33.77 -33.90
N HIS A 404 19.81 -33.34 -34.48
CA HIS A 404 20.78 -32.51 -33.78
C HIS A 404 20.25 -31.10 -33.51
N PHE A 405 19.39 -30.55 -34.40
CA PHE A 405 18.68 -29.30 -34.12
C PHE A 405 17.74 -29.41 -32.91
N SER A 406 17.06 -30.57 -32.74
CA SER A 406 16.25 -30.84 -31.56
C SER A 406 17.10 -30.98 -30.28
N ALA A 407 18.35 -31.49 -30.37
CA ALA A 407 19.28 -31.55 -29.26
C ALA A 407 19.80 -30.17 -28.84
N VAL A 408 20.04 -29.26 -29.77
CA VAL A 408 20.34 -27.85 -29.44
C VAL A 408 19.12 -27.15 -28.87
N LEU A 409 17.94 -27.42 -29.42
CA LEU A 409 16.68 -26.85 -28.94
C LEU A 409 16.40 -27.18 -27.47
N ILE A 410 16.67 -28.43 -27.03
CA ILE A 410 16.43 -28.81 -25.62
C ILE A 410 17.32 -28.02 -24.65
N ILE A 411 18.56 -27.69 -25.03
CA ILE A 411 19.45 -26.86 -24.22
C ILE A 411 18.89 -25.44 -24.09
N ILE A 412 18.37 -24.88 -25.18
CA ILE A 412 17.74 -23.56 -25.19
C ILE A 412 16.50 -23.56 -24.30
N ILE A 413 15.66 -24.60 -24.36
CA ILE A 413 14.43 -24.73 -23.55
C ILE A 413 14.77 -24.85 -22.06
N PHE A 414 15.77 -25.66 -21.67
CA PHE A 414 16.18 -25.73 -20.27
C PHE A 414 16.70 -24.39 -19.72
N SER A 415 17.48 -23.69 -20.53
CA SER A 415 17.94 -22.32 -20.19
C SER A 415 16.74 -21.38 -20.03
N TRP A 416 15.72 -21.53 -20.88
CA TRP A 416 14.51 -20.70 -20.82
C TRP A 416 13.67 -21.02 -19.57
N ILE A 417 13.52 -22.27 -19.17
CA ILE A 417 12.86 -22.67 -17.90
C ILE A 417 13.56 -22.00 -16.71
N LEU A 418 14.88 -22.07 -16.64
CA LEU A 418 15.65 -21.46 -15.55
C LEU A 418 15.44 -19.94 -15.50
N VAL A 419 15.49 -19.29 -16.64
CA VAL A 419 15.28 -17.84 -16.74
C VAL A 419 13.84 -17.46 -16.41
N ALA A 420 12.82 -18.28 -16.71
CA ALA A 420 11.43 -18.03 -16.32
C ALA A 420 11.27 -17.95 -14.78
N PHE A 421 11.91 -18.88 -14.05
CA PHE A 421 11.91 -18.84 -12.58
C PHE A 421 12.70 -17.65 -12.02
N MET A 422 13.84 -17.30 -12.63
CA MET A 422 14.60 -16.11 -12.26
C MET A 422 13.78 -14.83 -12.48
N LEU A 423 13.10 -14.73 -13.62
CA LEU A 423 12.25 -13.59 -13.97
C LEU A 423 11.12 -13.40 -12.96
N TYR A 424 10.43 -14.48 -12.56
CA TYR A 424 9.38 -14.40 -11.57
C TYR A 424 9.89 -13.90 -10.21
N ASN A 425 11.08 -14.35 -9.79
CA ASN A 425 11.69 -13.90 -8.53
C ASN A 425 12.05 -12.40 -8.58
N GLU A 426 12.59 -11.92 -9.69
CA GLU A 426 12.89 -10.49 -9.86
C GLU A 426 11.62 -9.65 -10.05
N TYR A 427 10.57 -10.17 -10.67
CA TYR A 427 9.25 -9.54 -10.72
C TYR A 427 8.70 -9.26 -9.32
N ARG A 428 8.77 -10.23 -8.40
CA ARG A 428 8.39 -10.04 -7.00
C ARG A 428 9.20 -8.94 -6.30
N LYS A 429 10.50 -8.86 -6.57
CA LYS A 429 11.36 -7.79 -6.03
C LYS A 429 11.04 -6.43 -6.64
N SER A 430 10.76 -6.39 -7.93
CA SER A 430 10.39 -5.16 -8.64
C SER A 430 9.08 -4.57 -8.10
N ILE A 431 8.05 -5.38 -7.83
CA ILE A 431 6.83 -4.92 -7.17
C ILE A 431 7.16 -4.30 -5.80
N ARG A 432 7.98 -4.97 -4.99
CA ARG A 432 8.39 -4.44 -3.68
C ARG A 432 9.09 -3.09 -3.80
N LYS A 433 9.98 -2.94 -4.78
CA LYS A 433 10.72 -1.70 -5.03
C LYS A 433 9.82 -0.58 -5.57
N ALA A 434 8.89 -0.89 -6.48
CA ALA A 434 7.94 0.07 -7.02
C ALA A 434 6.98 0.64 -5.94
N LEU A 435 6.82 -0.07 -4.82
CA LEU A 435 6.01 0.34 -3.67
C LEU A 435 6.81 1.13 -2.60
N GLU A 436 8.11 1.37 -2.80
CA GLU A 436 8.88 2.25 -1.91
C GLU A 436 8.42 3.70 -2.10
N PRO A 437 7.99 4.39 -1.02
CA PRO A 437 7.66 5.81 -1.13
C PRO A 437 8.90 6.58 -1.56
N ALA A 438 8.77 7.39 -2.58
CA ALA A 438 9.78 8.39 -2.89
C ALA A 438 9.96 9.27 -1.64
N ALA A 439 11.18 9.38 -1.14
CA ALA A 439 11.48 10.28 -0.03
C ALA A 439 11.03 11.69 -0.41
N VAL A 440 10.00 12.18 0.26
CA VAL A 440 9.53 13.55 0.09
C VAL A 440 10.60 14.43 0.73
N PRO A 441 11.21 15.38 0.03
CA PRO A 441 12.10 16.36 0.64
C PRO A 441 11.25 17.22 1.60
N GLN A 442 11.53 17.13 2.90
CA GLN A 442 10.94 18.02 3.88
C GLN A 442 11.52 19.41 3.67
N GLN A 443 10.67 20.35 3.26
CA GLN A 443 11.00 21.76 3.27
C GLN A 443 11.01 22.26 4.72
N THR A 444 12.18 22.62 5.19
CA THR A 444 12.40 23.32 6.46
C THR A 444 12.25 24.81 6.19
N GLU A 445 11.15 25.42 6.59
CA GLU A 445 11.07 26.87 6.80
C GLU A 445 11.07 27.16 8.30
N GLY A 446 12.07 27.89 8.73
CA GLY A 446 12.24 28.32 10.10
C GLY A 446 11.44 29.59 10.40
N THR A 447 10.81 29.63 11.56
CA THR A 447 10.28 30.86 12.14
C THR A 447 10.85 31.06 13.53
N GLN A 448 11.34 32.29 13.79
CA GLN A 448 11.87 32.76 15.06
C GLN A 448 10.68 33.20 15.92
N GLY A 449 10.58 32.69 17.11
CA GLY A 449 9.62 33.15 18.11
C GLY A 449 9.68 32.37 19.43
N THR A 450 9.87 33.07 20.51
CA THR A 450 9.66 32.71 21.93
C THR A 450 10.39 31.49 22.48
N ASP A 451 11.68 31.65 22.69
CA ASP A 451 12.58 30.62 23.24
C ASP A 451 12.23 30.21 24.68
N LEU A 452 11.54 31.05 25.45
CA LEU A 452 11.31 30.85 26.89
C LEU A 452 10.19 29.80 27.16
N PHE A 453 9.14 29.78 26.34
CA PHE A 453 8.07 28.78 26.49
C PHE A 453 8.54 27.39 26.06
N ARG A 454 9.22 27.32 24.90
CA ARG A 454 9.80 26.06 24.42
C ARG A 454 10.71 25.46 25.49
N SER A 455 11.60 26.24 26.06
CA SER A 455 12.51 25.74 27.08
C SER A 455 11.78 25.22 28.31
N ARG A 456 10.75 25.93 28.80
CA ARG A 456 9.96 25.51 29.98
C ARG A 456 9.07 24.31 29.70
N PHE A 457 8.46 24.27 28.52
CA PHE A 457 7.62 23.15 28.15
C PHE A 457 8.45 21.89 27.91
N TYR A 458 9.55 22.01 27.20
CA TYR A 458 10.48 20.88 27.01
C TYR A 458 11.13 20.44 28.33
N ALA A 459 11.40 21.35 29.24
CA ALA A 459 11.87 20.99 30.57
C ALA A 459 10.84 20.18 31.37
N ARG A 460 9.56 20.49 31.22
CA ARG A 460 8.47 19.73 31.85
C ARG A 460 8.27 18.36 31.23
N LEU A 461 8.37 18.27 29.89
CA LEU A 461 8.28 17.02 29.18
C LEU A 461 9.47 16.09 29.39
N ALA A 462 10.67 16.65 29.57
CA ALA A 462 11.92 15.92 29.71
C ALA A 462 12.08 15.14 31.02
N ILE A 463 11.13 15.26 31.93
CA ILE A 463 11.09 14.43 33.13
C ILE A 463 10.89 12.95 32.78
N LYS A 464 10.45 12.63 31.57
CA LYS A 464 10.22 11.26 31.11
C LYS A 464 11.19 10.86 30.01
N ASP A 465 11.78 9.68 30.17
CA ASP A 465 12.63 9.01 29.16
C ASP A 465 11.93 8.83 27.81
N ASP A 466 10.60 8.68 27.78
CA ASP A 466 9.79 8.55 26.59
C ASP A 466 9.87 9.77 25.67
N TYR A 467 9.90 10.98 26.24
CA TYR A 467 9.98 12.20 25.44
C TYR A 467 11.39 12.45 24.92
N THR A 468 12.39 12.12 25.72
CA THR A 468 13.78 12.25 25.28
C THR A 468 14.06 11.32 24.11
N SER A 469 13.54 10.09 24.15
CA SER A 469 13.70 9.13 23.05
C SER A 469 12.87 9.51 21.81
N LEU A 470 11.65 10.04 21.97
CA LEU A 470 10.81 10.52 20.87
C LEU A 470 11.41 11.76 20.18
N ILE A 471 11.90 12.70 20.95
CA ILE A 471 12.53 13.92 20.42
C ILE A 471 13.85 13.55 19.72
N LEU A 472 14.63 12.63 20.27
CA LEU A 472 15.88 12.17 19.66
C LEU A 472 15.65 11.28 18.42
N GLN A 473 14.55 10.55 18.35
CA GLN A 473 14.16 9.78 17.16
C GLN A 473 13.61 10.65 16.02
N GLN A 474 13.04 11.81 16.34
CA GLN A 474 12.54 12.78 15.36
C GLN A 474 13.58 13.83 14.96
N LYS A 475 14.85 13.49 15.05
CA LYS A 475 16.01 14.38 14.78
C LYS A 475 15.94 15.12 13.44
N ASP A 476 15.28 14.52 12.44
CA ASP A 476 15.15 15.12 11.10
C ASP A 476 14.04 16.17 10.98
N SER A 477 13.17 16.30 12.00
CA SER A 477 12.03 17.22 11.99
C SER A 477 12.12 18.37 13.00
N ILE A 478 13.06 18.30 13.94
CA ILE A 478 13.28 19.33 14.97
C ILE A 478 14.60 20.04 14.65
N SER A 479 14.55 21.35 14.46
CA SER A 479 15.76 22.14 14.17
C SER A 479 16.77 22.06 15.32
N ILE A 480 18.07 22.13 15.02
CA ILE A 480 19.17 22.18 16.01
C ILE A 480 18.91 23.24 17.10
N LYS A 481 18.19 24.30 16.76
CA LYS A 481 17.79 25.38 17.67
C LYS A 481 16.75 24.91 18.70
N SER A 482 15.84 24.00 18.32
CA SER A 482 14.86 23.40 19.25
C SER A 482 15.50 22.46 20.26
N GLU A 483 16.54 21.71 19.86
CA GLU A 483 17.29 20.82 20.75
C GLU A 483 18.06 21.60 21.82
N ARG A 484 18.64 22.73 21.45
CA ARG A 484 19.33 23.63 22.37
C ARG A 484 18.36 24.24 23.38
N ASN A 485 17.22 24.74 22.91
CA ASN A 485 16.18 25.33 23.77
C ASN A 485 15.59 24.31 24.76
N TYR A 486 15.44 23.04 24.32
CA TYR A 486 15.05 21.94 25.17
C TYR A 486 16.03 21.70 26.32
N ILE A 487 17.33 21.65 26.03
CA ILE A 487 18.37 21.43 27.04
C ILE A 487 18.47 22.63 27.98
N GLU A 488 18.40 23.86 27.44
CA GLU A 488 18.39 25.09 28.24
C GLU A 488 17.19 25.13 29.22
N GLY A 489 16.01 24.67 28.79
CA GLY A 489 14.85 24.53 29.65
C GLY A 489 14.98 23.45 30.73
N LEU A 490 15.65 22.34 30.43
CA LEU A 490 16.01 21.35 31.43
C LEU A 490 16.96 21.92 32.49
N LEU A 491 17.95 22.71 32.05
CA LEU A 491 18.92 23.34 32.93
C LEU A 491 18.26 24.38 33.85
N GLU A 492 17.35 25.22 33.33
CA GLU A 492 16.61 26.20 34.11
C GLU A 492 15.75 25.53 35.18
N LYS A 493 15.07 24.41 34.83
CA LYS A 493 14.28 23.62 35.79
C LYS A 493 15.18 22.96 36.83
N ALA A 494 16.36 22.50 36.44
CA ALA A 494 17.34 21.93 37.34
C ALA A 494 17.90 22.95 38.31
N GLU A 495 18.15 24.16 37.86
CA GLU A 495 18.61 25.26 38.69
C GLU A 495 17.55 25.72 39.72
N SER A 496 16.28 25.62 39.36
CA SER A 496 15.19 25.91 40.30
C SER A 496 15.06 24.89 41.44
N GLY A 497 15.74 23.78 41.35
CA GLY A 497 15.95 22.82 42.45
C GLY A 497 14.75 21.93 42.81
N SER A 498 13.69 21.85 41.97
CA SER A 498 12.41 21.27 42.38
C SER A 498 12.20 19.81 41.94
N ASP A 499 13.07 19.20 41.13
CA ASP A 499 12.74 17.90 40.53
C ASP A 499 13.91 16.91 40.51
N LEU A 500 13.80 15.87 41.35
CA LEU A 500 14.80 14.82 41.50
C LEU A 500 14.99 13.95 40.28
N ASN A 501 13.98 13.88 39.42
CA ASN A 501 13.98 13.03 38.24
C ASN A 501 14.79 13.59 37.06
N LEU A 502 15.18 14.87 37.16
CA LEU A 502 16.03 15.49 36.14
C LEU A 502 17.48 14.97 36.19
N VAL A 503 17.95 14.47 37.31
CA VAL A 503 19.33 14.01 37.48
C VAL A 503 19.71 12.86 36.53
N PRO A 504 18.89 11.80 36.39
CA PRO A 504 19.17 10.74 35.41
C PRO A 504 19.16 11.24 33.95
N VAL A 505 18.20 12.12 33.62
CA VAL A 505 18.04 12.67 32.26
C VAL A 505 19.25 13.55 31.91
N LEU A 506 19.65 14.45 32.79
CA LEU A 506 20.85 15.30 32.59
C LEU A 506 22.11 14.46 32.51
N LYS A 507 22.24 13.38 33.29
CA LYS A 507 23.37 12.45 33.21
C LYS A 507 23.42 11.74 31.86
N LYS A 508 22.27 11.30 31.32
CA LYS A 508 22.17 10.64 30.00
C LYS A 508 22.52 11.63 28.88
N LEU A 509 22.05 12.89 28.99
CA LEU A 509 22.41 13.94 28.04
C LEU A 509 23.89 14.29 28.08
N SER A 510 24.53 14.31 29.24
CA SER A 510 25.98 14.57 29.38
C SER A 510 26.83 13.46 28.76
N GLN A 511 26.31 12.26 28.58
CA GLN A 511 26.97 11.11 27.94
C GLN A 511 26.72 11.01 26.44
N ASN A 512 25.76 11.76 25.89
CA ASN A 512 25.44 11.72 24.49
C ASN A 512 26.52 12.39 23.63
N GLN A 513 27.15 11.61 22.74
CA GLN A 513 28.27 12.09 21.88
C GLN A 513 27.80 13.02 20.76
N ASP A 514 26.53 13.02 20.42
CA ASP A 514 25.96 13.85 19.34
C ASP A 514 25.64 15.28 19.81
N LEU A 515 25.66 15.55 21.11
CA LEU A 515 25.42 16.89 21.69
C LEU A 515 26.66 17.76 21.63
N ASP A 516 26.44 19.06 21.51
CA ASP A 516 27.50 20.08 21.57
C ASP A 516 28.31 19.93 22.86
N LYS A 517 29.65 20.10 22.75
CA LYS A 517 30.59 19.86 23.82
C LYS A 517 30.33 20.75 25.05
N ASP A 518 29.89 22.00 24.80
CA ASP A 518 29.60 22.97 25.86
C ASP A 518 28.31 22.57 26.62
N LEU A 519 27.27 22.16 25.91
CA LEU A 519 26.01 21.69 26.50
C LEU A 519 26.21 20.39 27.31
N ARG A 520 27.05 19.47 26.85
CA ARG A 520 27.42 18.25 27.59
C ARG A 520 28.11 18.57 28.91
N SER A 521 29.03 19.54 28.89
CA SER A 521 29.75 19.97 30.09
C SER A 521 28.80 20.59 31.10
N ILE A 522 27.91 21.48 30.64
CA ILE A 522 26.94 22.17 31.48
C ILE A 522 25.92 21.17 32.06
N THR A 523 25.37 20.26 31.27
CA THR A 523 24.42 19.24 31.75
C THR A 523 25.04 18.31 32.78
N GLY A 524 26.32 17.95 32.62
CA GLY A 524 27.07 17.16 33.60
C GLY A 524 27.27 17.90 34.91
N THR A 525 27.70 19.17 34.87
CA THR A 525 27.93 20.02 36.04
C THR A 525 26.65 20.30 36.82
N VAL A 526 25.54 20.58 36.13
CA VAL A 526 24.24 20.81 36.76
C VAL A 526 23.70 19.54 37.38
N ALA A 527 23.85 18.37 36.74
CA ALA A 527 23.49 17.08 37.32
C ALA A 527 24.25 16.79 38.63
N GLU A 528 25.53 17.09 38.67
CA GLU A 528 26.35 16.96 39.90
C GLU A 528 25.96 17.97 40.99
N GLN A 529 25.71 19.24 40.66
CA GLN A 529 25.22 20.25 41.59
C GLN A 529 23.84 19.92 42.16
N MET A 530 22.92 19.43 41.32
CA MET A 530 21.63 18.92 41.82
C MET A 530 21.81 17.76 42.79
N GLN A 531 22.65 16.83 42.47
CA GLN A 531 22.94 15.69 43.33
C GLN A 531 23.58 16.16 44.70
N GLN A 532 24.40 17.18 44.67
CA GLN A 532 24.94 17.81 45.90
C GLN A 532 23.88 18.60 46.69
N LYS A 533 23.03 19.40 46.03
CA LYS A 533 21.93 20.14 46.68
C LYS A 533 20.92 19.18 47.33
N ILE A 534 20.63 18.06 46.73
CA ILE A 534 19.79 16.99 47.28
C ILE A 534 20.40 16.43 48.58
N SER A 535 21.74 16.31 48.63
CA SER A 535 22.46 15.83 49.82
C SER A 535 22.53 16.85 50.94
N GLN A 536 22.37 18.14 50.67
CA GLN A 536 22.55 19.25 51.65
C GLN A 536 21.28 19.85 52.22
N SER A 537 20.09 19.54 51.70
CA SER A 537 18.83 20.13 52.21
C SER A 537 18.43 19.59 53.56
N GLN A 538 18.41 20.47 54.60
CA GLN A 538 18.11 20.17 55.99
C GLN A 538 16.59 20.04 56.32
N GLY A 539 16.33 19.35 57.37
CA GLY A 539 14.99 19.13 57.91
C GLY A 539 14.62 17.65 57.89
N ARG A 540 13.41 17.29 57.66
CA ARG A 540 12.97 15.87 57.51
C ARG A 540 13.77 15.00 56.56
N ARG A 541 14.69 15.63 55.84
CA ARG A 541 15.70 15.05 54.93
C ARG A 541 16.97 14.54 55.66
N GLU A 542 17.16 14.77 56.97
CA GLU A 542 18.35 14.28 57.67
C GLU A 542 18.44 12.75 57.66
N HIS A 543 17.34 12.03 57.76
CA HIS A 543 17.32 10.58 57.58
C HIS A 543 17.68 10.18 56.13
N ALA A 544 17.23 10.93 55.14
CA ALA A 544 17.51 10.70 53.73
C ALA A 544 18.98 11.02 53.35
N SER A 545 19.56 12.05 53.97
CA SER A 545 20.96 12.42 53.73
C SER A 545 21.97 11.42 54.34
N VAL A 546 21.59 10.80 55.46
CA VAL A 546 22.39 9.71 56.07
C VAL A 546 22.35 8.47 55.22
N LEU A 547 21.24 8.15 54.57
CA LEU A 547 21.11 7.05 53.62
C LEU A 547 21.85 7.32 52.29
N LEU A 548 21.95 8.57 51.87
CA LEU A 548 22.69 8.96 50.63
C LEU A 548 24.20 9.05 50.85
N SER A 549 24.66 9.41 52.01
CA SER A 549 26.09 9.55 52.34
C SER A 549 26.74 8.23 52.77
N GLY A 550 25.97 7.25 53.19
CA GLY A 550 26.43 5.90 53.50
C GLY A 550 26.34 4.97 52.30
N ASN A 551 27.41 4.25 52.01
CA ASN A 551 27.43 3.14 51.04
C ASN A 551 26.62 1.92 51.53
N ARG A 552 25.65 2.12 52.43
CA ARG A 552 24.82 1.11 53.07
C ARG A 552 23.48 1.00 52.31
N THR A 553 23.15 -0.16 51.86
CA THR A 553 21.81 -0.45 51.33
C THR A 553 20.74 -0.18 52.39
N PRO A 554 19.70 0.63 52.10
CA PRO A 554 18.65 0.93 53.07
C PRO A 554 17.88 -0.35 53.41
N GLN A 555 17.37 -0.44 54.63
CA GLN A 555 16.52 -1.58 55.05
C GLN A 555 15.14 -1.44 54.39
N THR A 556 14.54 -2.55 53.97
CA THR A 556 13.20 -2.61 53.37
C THR A 556 12.13 -1.91 54.25
N SER A 557 12.24 -2.05 55.58
CA SER A 557 11.34 -1.39 56.55
C SER A 557 11.42 0.14 56.52
N GLU A 558 12.60 0.69 56.25
CA GLU A 558 12.80 2.15 56.19
C GLU A 558 12.16 2.73 54.92
N ILE A 559 12.32 2.04 53.78
CA ILE A 559 11.71 2.42 52.49
C ILE A 559 10.18 2.30 52.56
N LEU A 560 9.63 1.22 53.12
CA LEU A 560 8.19 1.06 53.34
C LEU A 560 7.59 2.17 54.17
N ARG A 561 8.32 2.62 55.21
CA ARG A 561 7.89 3.76 56.06
C ARG A 561 7.84 5.06 55.25
N LEU A 562 8.81 5.31 54.38
CA LEU A 562 8.84 6.48 53.48
C LEU A 562 7.75 6.42 52.40
N LEU A 563 7.46 5.25 51.83
CA LEU A 563 6.36 5.05 50.85
C LEU A 563 4.97 5.28 51.49
N ARG A 564 4.79 5.02 52.78
CA ARG A 564 3.55 5.23 53.52
C ARG A 564 3.43 6.61 54.13
N ASP A 565 4.41 7.47 53.95
CA ASP A 565 4.39 8.86 54.45
C ASP A 565 3.29 9.68 53.73
N ASN A 566 2.69 10.63 54.44
CA ASN A 566 1.72 11.55 53.84
C ASN A 566 2.36 12.56 52.89
N SER A 567 3.67 12.76 52.96
CA SER A 567 4.43 13.67 52.07
C SER A 567 4.71 13.00 50.74
N THR A 568 4.27 13.62 49.66
CA THR A 568 4.58 13.20 48.26
C THR A 568 6.08 13.17 48.00
N GLU A 569 6.83 14.13 48.57
CA GLU A 569 8.30 14.18 48.43
C GLU A 569 8.99 12.98 49.12
N SER A 570 8.53 12.55 50.27
CA SER A 570 9.06 11.37 50.97
C SER A 570 8.82 10.10 50.14
N ARG A 571 7.64 9.98 49.55
CA ARG A 571 7.29 8.85 48.68
C ARG A 571 8.13 8.84 47.39
N ARG A 572 8.28 9.99 46.75
CA ARG A 572 9.18 10.14 45.56
C ARG A 572 10.62 9.74 45.88
N PHE A 573 11.11 10.19 47.05
CA PHE A 573 12.43 9.82 47.49
C PHE A 573 12.58 8.30 47.72
N ALA A 574 11.58 7.65 48.30
CA ALA A 574 11.57 6.21 48.51
C ALA A 574 11.64 5.46 47.15
N ILE A 575 10.83 5.88 46.16
CA ILE A 575 10.84 5.32 44.82
C ILE A 575 12.22 5.48 44.16
N TYR A 576 12.84 6.68 44.30
CA TYR A 576 14.19 6.94 43.80
C TYR A 576 15.23 6.00 44.44
N MET A 577 15.14 5.77 45.75
CA MET A 577 16.06 4.88 46.50
C MET A 577 15.92 3.42 46.02
N ILE A 578 14.71 2.96 45.76
CA ILE A 578 14.46 1.62 45.18
C ILE A 578 15.20 1.50 43.86
N GLY A 579 15.05 2.48 42.98
CA GLY A 579 15.74 2.51 41.67
C GLY A 579 17.26 2.54 41.81
N LYS A 580 17.79 3.43 42.68
CA LYS A 580 19.24 3.62 42.88
C LYS A 580 19.94 2.37 43.41
N PHE A 581 19.36 1.71 44.41
CA PHE A 581 19.92 0.51 45.05
C PHE A 581 19.47 -0.81 44.42
N ARG A 582 18.66 -0.75 43.38
CA ARG A 582 18.12 -1.90 42.62
C ARG A 582 17.44 -2.94 43.53
N LEU A 583 16.53 -2.47 44.36
CA LEU A 583 15.80 -3.31 45.33
C LEU A 583 14.64 -4.03 44.60
N THR A 584 14.90 -5.21 44.06
CA THR A 584 13.90 -6.01 43.32
C THR A 584 12.73 -6.43 44.17
N ASP A 585 12.95 -6.67 45.48
CA ASP A 585 11.90 -7.09 46.44
C ASP A 585 10.82 -6.02 46.68
N MET A 586 11.04 -4.77 46.21
CA MET A 586 10.13 -3.64 46.38
C MET A 586 9.38 -3.23 45.11
N LEU A 587 9.50 -4.02 44.03
CA LEU A 587 8.87 -3.70 42.74
C LEU A 587 7.35 -3.76 42.80
N THR A 588 6.77 -4.58 43.65
CA THR A 588 5.32 -4.66 43.85
C THR A 588 4.77 -3.32 44.37
N GLU A 589 5.43 -2.72 45.35
CA GLU A 589 5.05 -1.43 45.95
C GLU A 589 5.25 -0.27 44.96
N VAL A 590 6.26 -0.37 44.07
CA VAL A 590 6.46 0.61 42.99
C VAL A 590 5.32 0.50 41.96
N CYS A 591 4.88 -0.72 41.62
CA CYS A 591 3.72 -0.91 40.75
C CYS A 591 2.43 -0.32 41.34
N GLU A 592 2.22 -0.45 42.65
CA GLU A 592 1.07 0.18 43.35
C GLU A 592 1.10 1.72 43.27
N CYS A 593 2.29 2.32 43.16
CA CYS A 593 2.44 3.77 43.03
C CYS A 593 1.98 4.29 41.65
N LEU A 594 1.87 3.43 40.61
CA LEU A 594 1.35 3.80 39.29
C LEU A 594 -0.11 4.31 39.35
N GLY A 595 -0.88 3.89 40.34
CA GLY A 595 -2.26 4.38 40.56
C GLY A 595 -2.36 5.79 41.13
N ASN A 596 -1.23 6.41 41.49
CA ASN A 596 -1.21 7.77 42.05
C ASN A 596 -0.61 8.76 41.04
N PRO A 597 -1.39 9.71 40.50
CA PRO A 597 -0.93 10.65 39.46
C PRO A 597 0.34 11.43 39.86
N SER A 598 0.53 11.71 41.14
CA SER A 598 1.71 12.45 41.60
C SER A 598 2.98 11.59 41.70
N LEU A 599 2.89 10.28 41.71
CA LEU A 599 4.01 9.32 41.80
C LEU A 599 4.24 8.50 40.53
N GLU A 600 3.27 8.51 39.64
CA GLU A 600 3.24 7.73 38.39
C GLU A 600 4.52 7.88 37.57
N THR A 601 4.99 9.11 37.43
CA THR A 601 6.21 9.43 36.66
C THR A 601 7.44 8.76 37.26
N ASP A 602 7.61 8.87 38.57
CA ASP A 602 8.74 8.32 39.29
C ASP A 602 8.72 6.80 39.27
N ALA A 603 7.54 6.21 39.51
CA ALA A 603 7.32 4.78 39.46
C ALA A 603 7.62 4.22 38.04
N THR A 604 7.12 4.89 37.00
CA THR A 604 7.39 4.52 35.60
C THR A 604 8.88 4.54 35.27
N ALA A 605 9.62 5.59 35.67
CA ALA A 605 11.05 5.70 35.45
C ALA A 605 11.83 4.57 36.15
N VAL A 606 11.47 4.25 37.36
CA VAL A 606 12.12 3.18 38.14
C VAL A 606 11.82 1.83 37.51
N LEU A 607 10.56 1.48 37.24
CA LEU A 607 10.20 0.20 36.59
C LEU A 607 10.91 0.01 35.25
N ARG A 608 11.02 1.08 34.45
CA ARG A 608 11.77 1.06 33.21
C ARG A 608 13.27 0.80 33.44
N SER A 609 13.86 1.36 34.48
CA SER A 609 15.26 1.14 34.80
C SER A 609 15.60 -0.30 35.19
N PHE A 610 14.64 -1.03 35.75
CA PHE A 610 14.79 -2.47 36.07
C PHE A 610 14.62 -3.35 34.83
N GLY A 611 13.88 -2.91 33.82
CA GLY A 611 13.70 -3.66 32.58
C GLY A 611 13.07 -5.04 32.82
N ALA A 612 13.76 -6.10 32.38
CA ALA A 612 13.24 -7.48 32.45
C ALA A 612 12.96 -7.95 33.90
N ASP A 613 13.71 -7.44 34.89
CA ASP A 613 13.56 -7.84 36.28
C ASP A 613 12.20 -7.37 36.87
N ALA A 614 11.65 -6.27 36.33
CA ALA A 614 10.34 -5.76 36.76
C ALA A 614 9.15 -6.41 36.02
N ALA A 615 9.38 -7.11 34.92
CA ALA A 615 8.30 -7.64 34.07
C ALA A 615 7.33 -8.57 34.82
N PRO A 616 7.77 -9.54 35.64
CA PRO A 616 6.86 -10.43 36.36
C PRO A 616 5.91 -9.68 37.29
N GLU A 617 6.43 -8.67 38.03
CA GLU A 617 5.64 -7.88 38.95
C GLU A 617 4.64 -6.97 38.22
N MET A 618 5.06 -6.34 37.11
CA MET A 618 4.19 -5.55 36.26
C MET A 618 3.04 -6.41 35.67
N MET A 619 3.34 -7.63 35.22
CA MET A 619 2.33 -8.56 34.69
C MET A 619 1.35 -8.97 35.80
N ARG A 620 1.85 -9.24 37.02
CA ARG A 620 1.02 -9.57 38.19
C ARG A 620 0.12 -8.41 38.56
N TYR A 621 0.68 -7.21 38.64
CA TYR A 621 -0.08 -5.98 38.91
C TYR A 621 -1.19 -5.74 37.87
N PHE A 622 -0.90 -5.91 36.60
CA PHE A 622 -1.90 -5.82 35.54
C PHE A 622 -3.07 -6.80 35.76
N MET A 623 -2.79 -8.02 36.17
CA MET A 623 -3.81 -9.05 36.37
C MET A 623 -4.65 -8.79 37.64
N SER A 624 -4.10 -8.11 38.63
CA SER A 624 -4.80 -7.75 39.88
C SER A 624 -5.60 -6.44 39.78
N SER A 625 -5.21 -5.54 38.85
CA SER A 625 -5.80 -4.20 38.67
C SER A 625 -7.04 -4.23 37.77
N THR A 626 -8.10 -4.90 38.21
CA THR A 626 -9.33 -5.14 37.42
C THR A 626 -10.24 -3.92 37.25
N GLY A 627 -9.81 -2.70 37.53
CA GLY A 627 -10.70 -1.54 37.47
C GLY A 627 -10.15 -0.23 36.97
N ASN A 628 -8.84 -0.10 36.75
CA ASN A 628 -8.24 1.16 36.28
C ASN A 628 -7.60 0.98 34.88
N SER A 629 -8.30 1.44 33.86
CA SER A 629 -7.85 1.29 32.46
C SER A 629 -6.53 2.01 32.20
N ASP A 630 -6.26 3.14 32.85
CA ASP A 630 -5.12 4.01 32.59
C ASP A 630 -3.82 3.40 33.10
N THR A 631 -3.82 2.92 34.35
CA THR A 631 -2.66 2.20 34.93
C THR A 631 -2.36 0.92 34.18
N CYS A 632 -3.37 0.17 33.72
CA CYS A 632 -3.19 -0.99 32.87
C CYS A 632 -2.50 -0.62 31.52
N ASN A 633 -2.87 0.50 30.94
CA ASN A 633 -2.26 0.97 29.69
C ASN A 633 -0.80 1.35 29.90
N ILE A 634 -0.45 2.04 30.99
CA ILE A 634 0.94 2.38 31.37
C ILE A 634 1.78 1.11 31.52
N VAL A 635 1.27 0.10 32.22
CA VAL A 635 1.97 -1.18 32.43
C VAL A 635 2.22 -1.88 31.09
N LEU A 636 1.23 -1.94 30.18
CA LEU A 636 1.42 -2.55 28.86
C LEU A 636 2.46 -1.81 28.03
N ARG A 637 2.54 -0.47 28.11
CA ARG A 637 3.58 0.31 27.45
C ARG A 637 4.97 -0.03 28.00
N LEU A 638 5.12 -0.10 29.33
CA LEU A 638 6.38 -0.49 29.96
C LEU A 638 6.80 -1.90 29.54
N LEU A 639 5.88 -2.85 29.52
CA LEU A 639 6.14 -4.22 29.05
C LEU A 639 6.52 -4.24 27.57
N SER A 640 6.01 -3.32 26.74
CA SER A 640 6.37 -3.19 25.33
C SER A 640 7.82 -2.76 25.10
N ASP A 641 8.46 -2.12 26.09
CA ASP A 641 9.88 -1.75 26.04
C ASP A 641 10.81 -2.94 26.37
N ILE A 642 10.26 -4.01 26.95
CA ILE A 642 10.98 -5.18 27.41
C ILE A 642 10.88 -6.30 26.36
N LYS A 643 11.99 -6.59 25.67
CA LYS A 643 12.03 -7.57 24.58
C LYS A 643 12.34 -8.99 25.10
N THR A 644 11.45 -9.57 25.90
CA THR A 644 11.53 -10.97 26.35
C THR A 644 10.41 -11.82 25.74
N ALA A 645 10.61 -13.13 25.66
CA ALA A 645 9.58 -14.04 25.17
C ALA A 645 8.33 -14.02 26.07
N GLU A 646 8.50 -13.89 27.38
CA GLU A 646 7.43 -13.84 28.35
C GLU A 646 6.57 -12.58 28.19
N THR A 647 7.19 -11.41 28.06
CA THR A 647 6.46 -10.15 27.86
C THR A 647 5.71 -10.15 26.53
N SER A 648 6.32 -10.70 25.48
CA SER A 648 5.70 -10.79 24.15
C SER A 648 4.50 -11.75 24.17
N SER A 649 4.62 -12.90 24.81
CA SER A 649 3.51 -13.85 24.99
C SER A 649 2.38 -13.25 25.84
N PHE A 650 2.72 -12.50 26.89
CA PHE A 650 1.74 -11.77 27.69
C PHE A 650 0.99 -10.74 26.84
N LEU A 651 1.70 -9.88 26.07
CA LEU A 651 1.10 -8.90 25.17
C LEU A 651 0.20 -9.60 24.13
N PHE A 652 0.66 -10.70 23.55
CA PHE A 652 -0.14 -11.47 22.60
C PHE A 652 -1.46 -11.94 23.20
N SER A 653 -1.44 -12.43 24.45
CA SER A 653 -2.66 -12.85 25.14
C SER A 653 -3.67 -11.71 25.37
N ARG A 654 -3.21 -10.45 25.37
CA ARG A 654 -4.08 -9.26 25.58
C ARG A 654 -4.81 -8.81 24.31
N LEU A 655 -4.50 -9.35 23.15
CA LEU A 655 -5.22 -9.06 21.90
C LEU A 655 -6.70 -9.44 21.96
N TRP A 656 -7.07 -10.39 22.81
CA TRP A 656 -8.47 -10.81 23.06
C TRP A 656 -9.11 -10.12 24.26
N SER A 657 -8.50 -9.06 24.77
CA SER A 657 -9.12 -8.24 25.83
C SER A 657 -10.45 -7.65 25.35
N ILE A 658 -11.39 -7.42 26.26
CA ILE A 658 -12.62 -6.69 25.96
C ILE A 658 -12.28 -5.23 25.65
N SER A 659 -11.37 -4.61 26.41
CA SER A 659 -10.97 -3.22 26.22
C SER A 659 -10.22 -3.01 24.91
N ARG A 660 -10.73 -2.08 24.08
CA ARG A 660 -10.11 -1.68 22.83
C ARG A 660 -8.72 -1.06 23.04
N ILE A 661 -8.57 -0.19 24.06
CA ILE A 661 -7.29 0.48 24.36
C ILE A 661 -6.21 -0.56 24.69
N VAL A 662 -6.58 -1.58 25.46
CA VAL A 662 -5.67 -2.69 25.78
C VAL A 662 -5.24 -3.46 24.54
N LYS A 663 -6.18 -3.76 23.62
CA LYS A 663 -5.88 -4.42 22.34
C LYS A 663 -4.91 -3.60 21.48
N GLU A 664 -5.22 -2.31 21.27
CA GLU A 664 -4.40 -1.40 20.47
C GLU A 664 -2.98 -1.25 21.06
N THR A 665 -2.88 -1.08 22.39
CA THR A 665 -1.58 -0.98 23.06
C THR A 665 -0.79 -2.28 22.97
N ALA A 666 -1.45 -3.42 23.13
CA ALA A 666 -0.82 -4.74 23.00
C ALA A 666 -0.27 -5.01 21.60
N VAL A 667 -1.04 -4.69 20.54
CA VAL A 667 -0.58 -4.82 19.14
C VAL A 667 0.63 -3.94 18.87
N ARG A 668 0.60 -2.67 19.29
CA ARG A 668 1.74 -1.75 19.17
C ARG A 668 2.97 -2.27 19.91
N GLY A 669 2.75 -2.84 21.11
CA GLY A 669 3.81 -3.49 21.88
C GLY A 669 4.44 -4.67 21.13
N LEU A 670 3.64 -5.55 20.55
CA LEU A 670 4.11 -6.67 19.74
C LEU A 670 4.90 -6.21 18.50
N ILE A 671 4.45 -5.12 17.87
CA ILE A 671 5.19 -4.50 16.78
C ILE A 671 6.56 -3.99 17.30
N LYS A 672 6.62 -3.32 18.44
CA LYS A 672 7.84 -2.76 19.02
C LYS A 672 8.84 -3.84 19.45
N THR A 673 8.36 -4.96 19.98
CA THR A 673 9.21 -6.09 20.40
C THR A 673 9.66 -7.00 19.28
N ASP A 674 9.25 -6.75 18.05
CA ASP A 674 9.51 -7.60 16.86
C ASP A 674 9.02 -9.03 17.02
N TYR A 675 7.89 -9.20 17.68
CA TYR A 675 7.29 -10.50 17.89
C TYR A 675 6.86 -11.15 16.57
N ARG A 676 7.06 -12.48 16.49
CA ARG A 676 6.61 -13.31 15.37
C ARG A 676 5.78 -14.45 15.93
N PRO A 677 4.47 -14.52 15.60
CA PRO A 677 3.60 -15.57 16.10
C PRO A 677 3.96 -16.95 15.53
N SER A 678 3.79 -18.00 16.33
CA SER A 678 3.81 -19.40 15.88
C SER A 678 2.67 -19.68 14.89
N GLU A 679 2.64 -20.86 14.25
CA GLU A 679 1.55 -21.20 13.32
C GLU A 679 0.18 -21.19 14.01
N GLU A 680 0.05 -21.78 15.19
CA GLU A 680 -1.19 -21.79 15.98
C GLU A 680 -1.63 -20.38 16.41
N GLU A 681 -0.69 -19.55 16.81
CA GLU A 681 -0.94 -18.16 17.17
C GLU A 681 -1.34 -17.32 15.96
N ARG A 682 -0.77 -17.61 14.79
CA ARG A 682 -1.14 -16.96 13.53
C ARG A 682 -2.58 -17.28 13.15
N ASP A 683 -3.00 -18.53 13.26
CA ASP A 683 -4.39 -18.93 12.98
C ASP A 683 -5.38 -18.20 13.91
N ARG A 684 -5.06 -18.10 15.19
CA ARG A 684 -5.84 -17.33 16.14
C ARG A 684 -5.89 -15.84 15.79
N LEU A 685 -4.77 -15.29 15.33
CA LEU A 685 -4.69 -13.90 14.87
C LEU A 685 -5.51 -13.68 13.59
N HIS A 686 -5.51 -14.65 12.67
CA HIS A 686 -6.35 -14.62 11.46
C HIS A 686 -7.83 -14.58 11.81
N GLN A 687 -8.26 -15.28 12.87
CA GLN A 687 -9.64 -15.20 13.33
C GLN A 687 -9.96 -13.78 13.84
N LEU A 688 -9.09 -13.19 14.66
CA LEU A 688 -9.26 -11.82 15.17
C LEU A 688 -9.27 -10.77 14.03
N ILE A 689 -8.41 -10.95 13.02
CA ILE A 689 -8.42 -10.15 11.80
C ILE A 689 -9.76 -10.29 11.07
N SER A 690 -10.27 -11.52 10.93
CA SER A 690 -11.56 -11.76 10.30
C SER A 690 -12.71 -11.08 11.07
N ASP A 691 -12.73 -11.16 12.40
CA ASP A 691 -13.74 -10.50 13.23
C ASP A 691 -13.66 -8.97 13.07
N THR A 692 -12.45 -8.43 12.98
CA THR A 692 -12.24 -6.99 12.73
C THR A 692 -12.74 -6.56 11.34
N ILE A 693 -12.58 -7.41 10.31
CA ILE A 693 -13.16 -7.14 8.97
C ILE A 693 -14.70 -7.16 9.04
N GLY A 694 -15.28 -8.06 9.84
CA GLY A 694 -16.73 -8.07 10.08
C GLY A 694 -17.23 -6.77 10.73
N LEU A 695 -16.47 -6.22 11.69
CA LEU A 695 -16.76 -4.92 12.30
C LEU A 695 -16.63 -3.77 11.29
N LEU A 696 -15.59 -3.79 10.45
CA LEU A 696 -15.42 -2.83 9.37
C LEU A 696 -16.55 -2.91 8.34
N THR A 697 -17.06 -4.11 8.06
CA THR A 697 -18.21 -4.32 7.17
C THR A 697 -19.47 -3.64 7.73
N TRP A 698 -19.71 -3.75 9.05
CA TRP A 698 -20.82 -3.04 9.70
C TRP A 698 -20.66 -1.52 9.62
N ASN A 699 -19.46 -0.98 9.93
CA ASN A 699 -19.20 0.45 9.81
C ASN A 699 -19.37 0.95 8.36
N LEU A 700 -18.99 0.15 7.36
CA LEU A 700 -19.20 0.46 5.95
C LEU A 700 -20.69 0.48 5.59
N SER A 701 -21.51 -0.45 6.15
CA SER A 701 -22.96 -0.44 5.98
C SER A 701 -23.60 0.80 6.61
N ALA A 702 -23.12 1.21 7.78
CA ALA A 702 -23.52 2.45 8.44
C ALA A 702 -23.18 3.67 7.58
N LYS A 703 -21.97 3.74 7.03
CA LYS A 703 -21.54 4.81 6.12
C LYS A 703 -22.47 4.93 4.91
N VAL A 704 -22.74 3.82 4.22
CA VAL A 704 -23.64 3.81 3.04
C VAL A 704 -25.06 4.25 3.41
N CYS A 705 -25.56 3.87 4.59
CA CYS A 705 -26.86 4.36 5.08
C CYS A 705 -26.85 5.89 5.24
N LEU A 706 -25.81 6.44 5.90
CA LEU A 706 -25.69 7.88 6.14
C LEU A 706 -25.49 8.69 4.85
N GLU A 707 -24.78 8.15 3.87
CA GLU A 707 -24.64 8.76 2.54
C GLU A 707 -25.99 8.85 1.79
N ARG A 708 -26.82 7.80 1.86
CA ARG A 708 -28.15 7.80 1.28
C ARG A 708 -29.08 8.84 1.91
N GLU A 709 -29.00 8.97 3.24
CA GLU A 709 -29.78 9.94 4.02
C GLU A 709 -29.17 11.35 4.01
N LYS A 710 -27.98 11.53 3.43
CA LYS A 710 -27.24 12.80 3.38
C LYS A 710 -26.97 13.38 4.78
N ASP A 711 -26.72 12.55 5.76
CA ASP A 711 -26.37 12.99 7.13
C ASP A 711 -24.93 13.52 7.16
N THR A 712 -24.80 14.84 7.24
CA THR A 712 -23.49 15.53 7.27
C THR A 712 -22.85 15.54 8.66
N CYS A 713 -23.60 15.21 9.72
CA CYS A 713 -23.11 15.22 11.10
C CYS A 713 -22.45 13.90 11.49
N LEU A 714 -23.11 12.78 11.20
CA LEU A 714 -22.63 11.44 11.61
C LEU A 714 -21.65 10.83 10.61
N LEU A 715 -21.76 11.17 9.34
CA LEU A 715 -20.91 10.61 8.29
C LEU A 715 -19.38 10.82 8.56
N PRO A 716 -18.90 12.01 8.96
CA PRO A 716 -17.47 12.20 9.28
C PRO A 716 -17.01 11.34 10.47
N VAL A 717 -17.87 11.17 11.46
CA VAL A 717 -17.54 10.44 12.69
C VAL A 717 -17.45 8.93 12.40
N ILE A 718 -18.39 8.37 11.67
CA ILE A 718 -18.34 6.96 11.23
C ILE A 718 -17.14 6.72 10.31
N ASN A 719 -16.78 7.64 9.43
CA ASN A 719 -15.57 7.54 8.62
C ASN A 719 -14.31 7.51 9.49
N LYS A 720 -14.27 8.26 10.58
CA LYS A 720 -13.15 8.26 11.52
C LYS A 720 -13.03 6.91 12.26
N ASP A 721 -14.14 6.34 12.72
CA ASP A 721 -14.18 5.00 13.30
C ASP A 721 -13.73 3.92 12.30
N LEU A 722 -14.18 4.02 11.06
CA LEU A 722 -13.79 3.12 9.97
C LEU A 722 -12.26 3.17 9.72
N ASN A 723 -11.69 4.38 9.66
CA ASN A 723 -10.25 4.57 9.48
C ASN A 723 -9.45 4.03 10.68
N ARG A 724 -9.95 4.21 11.91
CA ARG A 724 -9.33 3.69 13.13
C ARG A 724 -9.25 2.17 13.12
N TRP A 725 -10.38 1.48 12.84
CA TRP A 725 -10.41 0.02 12.75
C TRP A 725 -9.58 -0.50 11.57
N ARG A 726 -9.51 0.25 10.47
CA ARG A 726 -8.61 -0.05 9.36
C ARG A 726 -7.15 0.05 9.79
N GLY A 727 -6.79 1.06 10.58
CA GLY A 727 -5.46 1.19 11.19
C GLY A 727 -5.11 -0.02 12.06
N PHE A 728 -6.03 -0.41 12.97
CA PHE A 728 -5.87 -1.59 13.82
C PHE A 728 -5.72 -2.90 13.03
N LEU A 729 -6.46 -3.06 11.93
CA LEU A 729 -6.30 -4.17 10.99
C LEU A 729 -4.87 -4.24 10.43
N PHE A 730 -4.31 -3.11 9.98
CA PHE A 730 -2.94 -3.07 9.47
C PHE A 730 -1.89 -3.32 10.54
N ASP A 731 -2.13 -2.87 11.76
CA ASP A 731 -1.24 -3.15 12.89
C ASP A 731 -1.21 -4.67 13.19
N MET A 732 -2.36 -5.35 13.20
CA MET A 732 -2.43 -6.82 13.34
C MET A 732 -1.75 -7.54 12.16
N LEU A 733 -1.96 -7.09 10.93
CA LEU A 733 -1.27 -7.64 9.75
C LEU A 733 0.24 -7.47 9.87
N SER A 734 0.73 -6.38 10.48
CA SER A 734 2.16 -6.14 10.72
C SER A 734 2.76 -7.11 11.76
N VAL A 735 1.94 -7.67 12.66
CA VAL A 735 2.36 -8.74 13.57
C VAL A 735 2.36 -10.11 12.86
N ALA A 736 1.33 -10.39 12.03
CA ALA A 736 1.17 -11.66 11.35
C ALA A 736 2.18 -11.87 10.19
N TYR A 737 2.53 -10.80 9.48
CA TYR A 737 3.31 -10.84 8.23
C TYR A 737 4.55 -9.94 8.27
N ASP A 738 5.27 -9.87 7.13
CA ASP A 738 6.44 -8.99 7.00
C ASP A 738 6.05 -7.51 7.13
N ARG A 739 6.58 -6.85 8.16
CA ARG A 739 6.27 -5.46 8.50
C ARG A 739 6.57 -4.47 7.39
N GLY A 740 7.73 -4.65 6.75
CA GLY A 740 8.13 -3.79 5.65
C GLY A 740 7.12 -3.83 4.49
N SER A 741 6.62 -5.01 4.17
CA SER A 741 5.60 -5.21 3.15
C SER A 741 4.25 -4.60 3.55
N ILE A 742 3.82 -4.82 4.80
CA ILE A 742 2.54 -4.27 5.30
C ILE A 742 2.58 -2.74 5.41
N ALA A 743 3.69 -2.16 5.87
CA ALA A 743 3.85 -0.70 5.91
C ALA A 743 3.77 -0.07 4.52
N LYS A 744 4.36 -0.72 3.50
CA LYS A 744 4.28 -0.29 2.10
C LYS A 744 2.85 -0.40 1.54
N ILE A 745 2.13 -1.48 1.85
CA ILE A 745 0.72 -1.65 1.48
C ILE A 745 -0.09 -0.47 2.06
N ARG A 746 0.06 -0.21 3.36
CA ARG A 746 -0.64 0.87 4.06
C ARG A 746 -0.35 2.24 3.44
N SER A 747 0.92 2.58 3.25
CA SER A 747 1.32 3.86 2.66
C SER A 747 0.79 4.07 1.24
N ASN A 748 0.68 3.02 0.43
CA ASN A 748 0.11 3.14 -0.92
C ASN A 748 -1.42 3.28 -0.90
N LEU A 749 -2.11 2.68 0.06
CA LEU A 749 -3.55 2.89 0.25
C LEU A 749 -3.88 4.30 0.78
N GLU A 750 -2.97 4.92 1.54
CA GLU A 750 -3.12 6.29 2.05
C GLU A 750 -2.94 7.36 0.94
N LYS A 751 -2.26 7.04 -0.17
CA LYS A 751 -2.13 7.95 -1.32
C LYS A 751 -3.41 8.10 -2.14
N ASP A 752 -4.35 7.18 -1.99
CA ASP A 752 -5.71 7.16 -2.57
C ASP A 752 -5.76 7.37 -4.10
N THR A 753 -4.69 7.01 -4.82
CA THR A 753 -4.68 6.97 -6.28
C THR A 753 -5.04 5.57 -6.75
N VAL A 754 -5.77 5.45 -7.85
CA VAL A 754 -6.19 4.15 -8.40
C VAL A 754 -4.99 3.22 -8.62
N GLU A 755 -3.85 3.76 -9.08
CA GLU A 755 -2.62 3.00 -9.28
C GLU A 755 -2.02 2.51 -7.97
N SER A 756 -1.88 3.36 -6.95
CA SER A 756 -1.28 2.98 -5.67
C SER A 756 -2.14 1.95 -4.94
N VAL A 757 -3.47 2.06 -5.01
CA VAL A 757 -4.38 1.06 -4.45
C VAL A 757 -4.25 -0.29 -5.17
N ASN A 758 -4.17 -0.29 -6.52
CA ASN A 758 -3.97 -1.53 -7.28
C ASN A 758 -2.62 -2.20 -6.96
N PHE A 759 -1.55 -1.42 -6.79
CA PHE A 759 -0.26 -1.95 -6.33
C PHE A 759 -0.34 -2.53 -4.92
N ALA A 760 -1.06 -1.87 -4.01
CA ALA A 760 -1.29 -2.38 -2.67
C ALA A 760 -2.04 -3.71 -2.68
N LEU A 761 -3.09 -3.84 -3.51
CA LEU A 761 -3.83 -5.08 -3.69
C LEU A 761 -2.96 -6.21 -4.27
N GLU A 762 -2.07 -5.89 -5.21
CA GLU A 762 -1.10 -6.86 -5.73
C GLU A 762 -0.13 -7.35 -4.65
N MET A 763 0.32 -6.46 -3.76
CA MET A 763 1.15 -6.84 -2.63
C MET A 763 0.40 -7.74 -1.63
N ILE A 764 -0.88 -7.46 -1.41
CA ILE A 764 -1.75 -8.30 -0.59
C ILE A 764 -1.80 -9.71 -1.17
N ASP A 765 -1.96 -9.85 -2.49
CA ASP A 765 -1.96 -11.15 -3.17
C ASP A 765 -0.64 -11.94 -2.99
N LEU A 766 0.48 -11.24 -2.82
CA LEU A 766 1.81 -11.87 -2.67
C LEU A 766 2.21 -12.17 -1.22
N VAL A 767 1.68 -11.42 -0.25
CA VAL A 767 2.16 -11.43 1.14
C VAL A 767 1.18 -12.14 2.07
N ILE A 768 -0.13 -12.04 1.82
CA ILE A 768 -1.18 -12.49 2.73
C ILE A 768 -1.66 -13.90 2.35
N ASP A 769 -1.91 -14.72 3.37
CA ASP A 769 -2.40 -16.09 3.19
C ASP A 769 -3.82 -16.13 2.62
N GLU A 770 -4.10 -17.18 1.84
CA GLU A 770 -5.40 -17.38 1.15
C GLU A 770 -6.61 -17.32 2.09
N THR A 771 -6.44 -17.72 3.36
CA THR A 771 -7.52 -17.79 4.37
C THR A 771 -8.20 -16.45 4.63
N ILE A 772 -7.44 -15.35 4.63
CA ILE A 772 -7.96 -14.00 4.89
C ILE A 772 -7.86 -13.06 3.68
N LYS A 773 -7.08 -13.43 2.68
CA LYS A 773 -6.83 -12.64 1.47
C LYS A 773 -8.10 -12.13 0.80
N ALA A 774 -9.04 -13.05 0.52
CA ALA A 774 -10.29 -12.71 -0.18
C ALA A 774 -11.12 -11.66 0.58
N LYS A 775 -11.15 -11.74 1.92
CA LYS A 775 -11.87 -10.80 2.78
C LYS A 775 -11.21 -9.41 2.79
N ILE A 776 -9.88 -9.38 2.87
CA ILE A 776 -9.10 -8.12 2.85
C ILE A 776 -9.20 -7.46 1.47
N THR A 777 -9.09 -8.23 0.39
CA THR A 777 -9.23 -7.70 -0.96
C THR A 777 -10.63 -7.11 -1.18
N ALA A 778 -11.69 -7.81 -0.76
CA ALA A 778 -13.06 -7.28 -0.85
C ALA A 778 -13.27 -5.97 -0.08
N LEU A 779 -12.58 -5.80 1.06
CA LEU A 779 -12.66 -4.59 1.87
C LEU A 779 -11.91 -3.40 1.24
N LEU A 780 -10.74 -3.65 0.65
CA LEU A 780 -9.81 -2.62 0.19
C LEU A 780 -9.89 -2.32 -1.32
N ASP A 781 -10.74 -3.02 -2.06
CA ASP A 781 -10.95 -2.83 -3.49
C ASP A 781 -11.35 -1.40 -3.86
N THR A 782 -11.14 -0.99 -5.11
CA THR A 782 -11.45 0.34 -5.64
C THR A 782 -12.90 0.50 -6.10
N VAL A 783 -13.71 -0.56 -5.99
CA VAL A 783 -15.13 -0.52 -6.36
C VAL A 783 -15.96 0.37 -5.41
N PRO A 784 -17.13 0.88 -5.82
CA PRO A 784 -18.02 1.66 -4.96
C PRO A 784 -18.39 0.91 -3.66
N ASP A 785 -18.60 1.64 -2.56
CA ASP A 785 -18.85 1.04 -1.24
C ASP A 785 -20.05 0.10 -1.19
N GLU A 786 -21.10 0.35 -2.01
CA GLU A 786 -22.23 -0.57 -2.14
C GLU A 786 -21.83 -1.92 -2.78
N GLU A 787 -20.90 -1.90 -3.72
CA GLU A 787 -20.40 -3.12 -4.36
C GLU A 787 -19.42 -3.86 -3.45
N LYS A 788 -18.56 -3.12 -2.69
CA LYS A 788 -17.76 -3.72 -1.61
C LYS A 788 -18.61 -4.47 -0.61
N LEU A 789 -19.72 -3.87 -0.17
CA LEU A 789 -20.65 -4.52 0.76
C LEU A 789 -21.23 -5.82 0.19
N LYS A 790 -21.65 -5.84 -1.07
CA LYS A 790 -22.15 -7.08 -1.72
C LYS A 790 -21.09 -8.18 -1.69
N ASN A 791 -19.83 -7.84 -1.96
CA ASN A 791 -18.71 -8.78 -1.90
C ASN A 791 -18.42 -9.26 -0.47
N LEU A 792 -18.47 -8.36 0.52
CA LEU A 792 -18.24 -8.67 1.93
C LEU A 792 -19.37 -9.48 2.56
N TRP A 793 -20.61 -9.30 2.12
CA TRP A 793 -21.77 -10.06 2.63
C TRP A 793 -21.73 -11.56 2.30
N HIS A 794 -20.89 -11.97 1.34
CA HIS A 794 -20.60 -13.40 1.14
C HIS A 794 -19.89 -14.02 2.36
N PHE A 795 -19.12 -13.21 3.09
CA PHE A 795 -18.36 -13.64 4.28
C PHE A 795 -19.06 -13.22 5.58
N TYR A 796 -19.74 -12.09 5.58
CA TYR A 796 -20.41 -11.46 6.74
C TYR A 796 -21.83 -11.07 6.36
N PRO A 797 -22.78 -12.00 6.41
CA PRO A 797 -24.14 -11.74 5.99
C PRO A 797 -24.74 -10.50 6.68
N GLY A 798 -25.35 -9.61 5.89
CA GLY A 798 -25.91 -8.36 6.39
C GLY A 798 -26.67 -7.60 5.30
N GLU A 799 -27.18 -6.44 5.67
CA GLU A 799 -27.87 -5.51 4.78
C GLU A 799 -27.56 -4.07 5.20
N VAL A 800 -27.85 -3.10 4.36
CA VAL A 800 -27.78 -1.68 4.74
C VAL A 800 -28.97 -1.38 5.65
N PRO A 801 -28.75 -0.99 6.94
CA PRO A 801 -29.84 -0.73 7.87
C PRO A 801 -30.66 0.50 7.45
N SER A 802 -31.92 0.56 7.87
CA SER A 802 -32.65 1.83 7.82
C SER A 802 -32.04 2.83 8.80
N TYR A 803 -32.22 4.14 8.58
CA TYR A 803 -31.68 5.18 9.46
C TYR A 803 -32.07 5.00 10.93
N LYS A 804 -33.34 4.65 11.20
CA LYS A 804 -33.83 4.37 12.55
C LYS A 804 -33.06 3.21 13.22
N HIS A 805 -32.96 2.08 12.51
CA HIS A 805 -32.23 0.91 13.03
C HIS A 805 -30.74 1.19 13.19
N LEU A 806 -30.17 2.07 12.34
CA LEU A 806 -28.77 2.50 12.49
C LEU A 806 -28.59 3.27 13.79
N ILE A 807 -29.43 4.25 14.10
CA ILE A 807 -29.37 5.04 15.34
C ILE A 807 -29.52 4.15 16.58
N GLU A 808 -30.52 3.27 16.59
CA GLU A 808 -30.71 2.26 17.64
C GLU A 808 -29.46 1.37 17.79
N GLY A 809 -28.92 0.91 16.66
CA GLY A 809 -27.70 0.10 16.62
C GLY A 809 -26.48 0.82 17.18
N ILE A 810 -26.30 2.13 16.92
CA ILE A 810 -25.20 2.93 17.46
C ILE A 810 -25.35 3.08 18.97
N ILE A 811 -26.53 3.43 19.45
CA ILE A 811 -26.77 3.68 20.89
C ILE A 811 -26.57 2.39 21.72
N ASN A 812 -27.06 1.26 21.23
CA ASN A 812 -27.02 -0.02 21.96
C ASN A 812 -25.70 -0.78 21.79
N ARG A 813 -24.83 -0.40 20.85
CA ARG A 813 -23.57 -1.10 20.61
C ARG A 813 -22.56 -0.82 21.71
N ASP A 814 -21.69 -1.81 22.01
CA ASP A 814 -20.62 -1.65 22.99
C ASP A 814 -19.64 -0.52 22.54
N TYR A 815 -19.22 0.34 23.47
CA TYR A 815 -18.25 1.41 23.22
C TYR A 815 -16.84 0.88 22.89
N ASN A 816 -16.54 -0.37 23.18
CA ASN A 816 -15.31 -1.04 22.71
C ASN A 816 -15.32 -1.37 21.21
N LEU A 817 -16.50 -1.38 20.59
CA LEU A 817 -16.69 -1.64 19.16
C LEU A 817 -16.95 -0.36 18.37
N LEU A 818 -17.50 0.66 19.01
CA LEU A 818 -17.80 1.95 18.39
C LEU A 818 -17.28 3.07 19.30
N SER A 819 -16.79 4.18 18.75
CA SER A 819 -16.24 5.25 19.61
C SER A 819 -17.31 5.89 20.48
N ILE A 820 -16.90 6.32 21.67
CA ILE A 820 -17.76 7.09 22.58
C ILE A 820 -18.24 8.35 21.87
N TRP A 821 -17.37 8.99 21.08
CA TRP A 821 -17.70 10.20 20.34
C TRP A 821 -18.79 9.96 19.29
N THR A 822 -18.80 8.82 18.63
CA THR A 822 -19.87 8.46 17.68
C THR A 822 -21.23 8.38 18.36
N LYS A 823 -21.30 7.79 19.56
CA LYS A 823 -22.53 7.79 20.37
C LYS A 823 -22.94 9.18 20.81
N VAL A 824 -21.99 9.99 21.28
CA VAL A 824 -22.22 11.38 21.71
C VAL A 824 -22.77 12.21 20.55
N CYS A 825 -22.14 12.14 19.38
CA CYS A 825 -22.63 12.84 18.18
C CYS A 825 -24.02 12.36 17.75
N THR A 826 -24.29 11.06 17.91
CA THR A 826 -25.63 10.51 17.62
C THR A 826 -26.67 11.09 18.57
N LEU A 827 -26.42 11.08 19.86
CA LEU A 827 -27.31 11.68 20.86
C LEU A 827 -27.50 13.20 20.62
N ARG A 828 -26.41 13.91 20.23
CA ARG A 828 -26.47 15.34 19.96
C ARG A 828 -27.29 15.69 18.71
N ASN A 829 -27.21 14.85 17.67
CA ASN A 829 -27.95 15.04 16.42
C ASN A 829 -29.43 14.66 16.53
N MET A 830 -29.79 13.86 17.52
CA MET A 830 -31.19 13.51 17.80
C MET A 830 -31.92 14.73 18.39
N LYS A 831 -32.97 15.19 17.69
CA LYS A 831 -33.83 16.30 18.14
C LYS A 831 -34.86 15.83 19.15
N ASN A 832 -35.45 14.66 18.93
CA ASN A 832 -36.46 14.05 19.78
C ASN A 832 -36.28 12.55 19.84
N ILE A 833 -36.84 11.93 20.86
CA ILE A 833 -36.97 10.48 21.01
C ILE A 833 -38.37 10.11 20.51
N ASP A 834 -38.43 9.31 19.45
CA ASP A 834 -39.72 8.97 18.82
C ASP A 834 -40.33 7.65 19.32
N ASP A 835 -39.56 6.89 20.14
CA ASP A 835 -39.95 5.53 20.59
C ASP A 835 -39.54 5.30 22.04
N GLY A 836 -40.43 4.66 22.78
CA GLY A 836 -40.24 4.30 24.22
C GLY A 836 -39.01 3.37 24.43
N ASN A 837 -38.77 2.42 23.52
CA ASN A 837 -37.63 1.53 23.61
C ASN A 837 -36.30 2.30 23.44
N LEU A 838 -36.27 3.28 22.55
CA LEU A 838 -35.13 4.15 22.39
C LEU A 838 -34.91 5.04 23.61
N ALA A 839 -36.00 5.51 24.27
CA ALA A 839 -35.93 6.26 25.49
C ALA A 839 -35.29 5.44 26.64
N GLU A 840 -35.64 4.16 26.78
CA GLU A 840 -35.02 3.26 27.76
C GLU A 840 -33.53 3.04 27.47
N SER A 841 -33.16 2.86 26.19
CA SER A 841 -31.77 2.72 25.76
C SER A 841 -30.94 3.96 26.06
N VAL A 842 -31.48 5.16 25.84
CA VAL A 842 -30.84 6.44 26.16
C VAL A 842 -30.79 6.62 27.70
N ALA A 843 -31.84 6.23 28.46
CA ALA A 843 -31.84 6.28 29.92
C ALA A 843 -30.75 5.38 30.51
N ALA A 844 -30.46 4.24 29.92
CA ALA A 844 -29.37 3.37 30.35
C ALA A 844 -27.99 4.06 30.29
N LEU A 845 -27.80 4.98 29.34
CA LEU A 845 -26.53 5.75 29.21
C LEU A 845 -26.29 6.73 30.39
N LEU A 846 -27.30 7.07 31.17
CA LEU A 846 -27.11 7.84 32.43
C LEU A 846 -26.24 7.11 33.44
N PHE A 847 -26.12 5.78 33.33
CA PHE A 847 -25.26 4.93 34.18
C PHE A 847 -23.93 4.59 33.50
N SER A 848 -23.63 5.20 32.32
CA SER A 848 -22.34 5.02 31.68
C SER A 848 -21.20 5.48 32.58
N PRO A 849 -20.03 4.84 32.56
CA PRO A 849 -18.84 5.38 33.20
C PRO A 849 -18.37 6.72 32.62
N GLU A 850 -18.78 7.03 31.38
CA GLU A 850 -18.36 8.21 30.65
C GLU A 850 -19.28 9.39 30.87
N ILE A 851 -18.76 10.43 31.50
CA ILE A 851 -19.53 11.63 31.93
C ILE A 851 -20.18 12.32 30.72
N ILE A 852 -19.50 12.38 29.58
CA ILE A 852 -20.02 13.02 28.37
C ILE A 852 -21.28 12.32 27.85
N LEU A 853 -21.36 10.99 27.93
CA LEU A 853 -22.57 10.25 27.55
C LEU A 853 -23.71 10.51 28.52
N GLN A 854 -23.39 10.64 29.81
CA GLN A 854 -24.37 11.00 30.83
C GLN A 854 -24.96 12.39 30.58
N GLU A 855 -24.14 13.38 30.26
CA GLU A 855 -24.56 14.75 29.93
C GLU A 855 -25.53 14.80 28.75
N GLU A 856 -25.19 14.18 27.63
CA GLU A 856 -26.05 14.19 26.45
C GLU A 856 -27.31 13.33 26.64
N ALA A 857 -27.23 12.21 27.35
CA ALA A 857 -28.38 11.41 27.67
C ALA A 857 -29.36 12.18 28.61
N ALA A 858 -28.84 12.89 29.63
CA ALA A 858 -29.65 13.72 30.52
C ALA A 858 -30.40 14.81 29.76
N ARG A 859 -29.71 15.51 28.86
CA ARG A 859 -30.30 16.53 27.97
C ARG A 859 -31.45 15.98 27.12
N LEU A 860 -31.26 14.83 26.46
CA LEU A 860 -32.25 14.23 25.59
C LEU A 860 -33.46 13.69 26.40
N ILE A 861 -33.24 12.96 27.49
CA ILE A 861 -34.32 12.37 28.28
C ILE A 861 -35.13 13.44 28.99
N SER A 862 -34.50 14.48 29.52
CA SER A 862 -35.23 15.60 30.12
C SER A 862 -36.13 16.35 29.14
N GLY A 863 -35.68 16.44 27.89
CA GLY A 863 -36.48 17.01 26.80
C GLY A 863 -37.64 16.11 26.35
N TYR A 864 -37.49 14.78 26.47
CA TYR A 864 -38.53 13.82 26.13
C TYR A 864 -39.54 13.62 27.29
N ASP A 865 -39.07 13.30 28.47
CA ASP A 865 -39.88 13.10 29.72
C ASP A 865 -39.06 13.44 30.98
N LEU A 866 -39.36 14.57 31.56
CA LEU A 866 -38.71 15.04 32.80
C LEU A 866 -38.99 14.11 33.99
N SER A 867 -40.16 13.45 34.00
CA SER A 867 -40.52 12.52 35.10
C SER A 867 -39.69 11.25 35.03
N LEU A 868 -39.39 10.74 33.83
CA LEU A 868 -38.50 9.63 33.60
C LEU A 868 -37.06 9.97 34.05
N TYR A 869 -36.56 11.17 33.63
CA TYR A 869 -35.25 11.64 34.11
C TYR A 869 -35.18 11.66 35.66
N LYS A 870 -36.17 12.28 36.33
CA LYS A 870 -36.20 12.36 37.79
C LYS A 870 -36.24 10.98 38.47
N ALA A 871 -36.96 10.04 37.91
CA ALA A 871 -37.04 8.67 38.42
C ALA A 871 -35.71 7.91 38.30
N VAL A 872 -35.03 8.06 37.14
CA VAL A 872 -33.78 7.37 36.87
C VAL A 872 -32.60 8.03 37.61
N SER A 873 -32.53 9.38 37.65
CA SER A 873 -31.45 10.14 38.25
C SER A 873 -31.31 9.92 39.79
N GLN A 874 -32.40 9.49 40.47
CA GLN A 874 -32.34 9.11 41.90
C GLN A 874 -31.36 7.96 42.18
N ARG A 875 -31.04 7.13 41.20
CA ARG A 875 -30.13 5.99 41.32
C ARG A 875 -28.65 6.35 41.04
N ILE A 876 -28.38 7.57 40.62
CA ILE A 876 -27.03 8.05 40.27
C ILE A 876 -26.35 8.60 41.55
N SER A 877 -25.00 8.50 41.61
CA SER A 877 -24.22 9.05 42.74
C SER A 877 -24.42 10.56 42.90
N GLY A 878 -24.39 11.06 44.13
CA GLY A 878 -24.79 12.42 44.49
C GLY A 878 -24.02 13.52 43.73
N SER A 879 -22.72 13.39 43.51
CA SER A 879 -21.91 14.37 42.81
C SER A 879 -22.23 14.43 41.31
N VAL A 880 -22.38 13.28 40.66
CA VAL A 880 -22.75 13.19 39.26
C VAL A 880 -24.18 13.70 39.07
N ARG A 881 -25.10 13.29 39.93
CA ARG A 881 -26.48 13.75 39.88
C ARG A 881 -26.59 15.27 39.97
N THR A 882 -25.88 15.91 40.89
CA THR A 882 -25.89 17.39 41.04
C THR A 882 -25.46 18.05 39.70
N ARG A 883 -24.42 17.55 39.04
CA ARG A 883 -23.97 18.04 37.76
C ARG A 883 -25.05 17.89 36.65
N LEU A 884 -25.69 16.72 36.57
CA LEU A 884 -26.72 16.47 35.57
C LEU A 884 -27.99 17.31 35.84
N ASP A 885 -28.38 17.49 37.09
CA ASP A 885 -29.53 18.33 37.52
C ASP A 885 -29.27 19.79 37.08
N TYR A 886 -28.04 20.33 37.26
CA TYR A 886 -27.65 21.66 36.80
C TYR A 886 -27.80 21.82 35.26
N ILE A 887 -27.46 20.79 34.51
CA ILE A 887 -27.60 20.79 33.04
C ILE A 887 -29.09 20.79 32.66
N VAL A 888 -29.89 19.94 33.27
CA VAL A 888 -31.32 19.81 33.00
C VAL A 888 -32.12 21.06 33.39
N GLU A 889 -31.73 21.75 34.45
CA GLU A 889 -32.31 23.03 34.93
C GLU A 889 -31.86 24.23 34.07
N GLY A 890 -30.98 24.03 33.12
CA GLY A 890 -30.46 25.10 32.26
C GLY A 890 -29.50 26.07 32.95
N ASN A 891 -28.94 25.67 34.10
CA ASN A 891 -28.00 26.47 34.88
C ASN A 891 -26.55 26.37 34.36
N THR A 892 -26.24 25.41 33.47
CA THR A 892 -24.94 25.22 32.83
C THR A 892 -24.91 25.93 31.49
N ARG A 893 -23.87 26.71 31.24
CA ARG A 893 -23.68 27.34 29.94
C ARG A 893 -23.29 26.33 28.91
N ARG A 894 -23.62 26.60 27.64
CA ARG A 894 -23.32 25.72 26.52
C ARG A 894 -21.81 25.42 26.43
N GLU A 895 -20.98 26.44 26.60
CA GLU A 895 -19.51 26.37 26.51
C GLU A 895 -18.88 25.56 27.68
N GLU A 896 -19.60 25.32 28.75
CA GLU A 896 -19.15 24.52 29.87
C GLU A 896 -19.37 23.02 29.66
N LEU A 897 -20.24 22.64 28.72
CA LEU A 897 -20.51 21.24 28.40
C LEU A 897 -19.29 20.56 27.75
N LEU A 898 -19.06 19.30 28.09
CA LEU A 898 -17.93 18.52 27.58
C LEU A 898 -17.97 18.40 26.04
N TYR A 899 -19.14 18.24 25.47
CA TYR A 899 -19.29 18.18 24.02
C TYR A 899 -18.69 19.41 23.32
N GLU A 900 -19.04 20.60 23.76
CA GLU A 900 -18.58 21.86 23.15
C GLU A 900 -17.05 22.04 23.32
N LYS A 901 -16.52 21.63 24.46
CA LYS A 901 -15.07 21.65 24.73
C LYS A 901 -14.33 20.71 23.80
N ILE A 902 -14.83 19.49 23.59
CA ILE A 902 -14.20 18.52 22.70
C ILE A 902 -14.32 18.95 21.24
N ASP A 903 -15.49 19.45 20.80
CA ASP A 903 -15.68 19.97 19.44
C ASP A 903 -14.71 21.14 19.15
N PHE A 904 -14.45 21.99 20.16
CA PHE A 904 -13.44 23.03 20.08
C PHE A 904 -12.03 22.45 19.97
N LEU A 905 -11.68 21.51 20.85
CA LEU A 905 -10.35 20.87 20.85
C LEU A 905 -10.08 20.08 19.56
N LEU A 906 -11.10 19.48 18.95
CA LEU A 906 -10.97 18.80 17.66
C LEU A 906 -10.61 19.75 16.51
N LYS A 907 -11.07 20.99 16.57
CA LYS A 907 -10.66 22.02 15.59
C LYS A 907 -9.22 22.46 15.80
N CYS A 908 -8.77 22.46 17.05
CA CYS A 908 -7.38 22.79 17.40
C CYS A 908 -6.43 21.60 17.10
N PHE A 909 -6.86 20.36 17.37
CA PHE A 909 -6.05 19.16 17.32
C PHE A 909 -6.72 18.04 16.49
N PRO A 910 -6.87 18.20 15.18
CA PRO A 910 -7.62 17.24 14.35
C PRO A 910 -6.97 15.84 14.26
N GLY A 911 -5.68 15.72 14.59
CA GLY A 911 -4.93 14.47 14.63
C GLY A 911 -5.08 13.67 15.92
N ILE A 912 -5.62 14.26 17.00
CA ILE A 912 -5.78 13.59 18.29
C ILE A 912 -7.17 12.95 18.36
N PRO A 913 -7.28 11.66 18.73
CA PRO A 913 -8.56 11.01 18.93
C PRO A 913 -9.42 11.68 19.99
N GLU A 914 -10.74 11.70 19.79
CA GLU A 914 -11.71 12.35 20.68
C GLU A 914 -11.66 11.81 22.10
N GLU A 915 -11.46 10.51 22.25
CA GLU A 915 -11.39 9.83 23.54
C GLU A 915 -10.15 10.24 24.34
N GLU A 916 -9.05 10.56 23.66
CA GLU A 916 -7.84 11.11 24.27
C GLU A 916 -8.06 12.59 24.65
N LEU A 917 -8.77 13.37 23.79
CA LEU A 917 -9.13 14.76 24.08
C LEU A 917 -10.11 14.89 25.24
N LEU A 918 -10.89 13.86 25.57
CA LEU A 918 -11.81 13.87 26.70
C LEU A 918 -11.04 14.16 28.00
N VAL A 919 -9.87 13.57 28.18
CA VAL A 919 -9.02 13.79 29.38
C VAL A 919 -8.61 15.26 29.52
N ILE A 920 -8.30 15.94 28.42
CA ILE A 920 -7.99 17.37 28.43
C ILE A 920 -9.26 18.19 28.65
N SER A 921 -10.36 17.82 28.02
CA SER A 921 -11.61 18.58 28.05
C SER A 921 -12.19 18.70 29.44
N GLU A 922 -12.02 17.69 30.30
CA GLU A 922 -12.45 17.70 31.71
C GLU A 922 -11.67 18.72 32.55
N LYS A 923 -10.42 19.00 32.17
CA LYS A 923 -9.53 19.96 32.85
C LYS A 923 -9.56 21.35 32.25
N MET A 924 -10.16 21.49 31.07
CA MET A 924 -10.34 22.76 30.39
C MET A 924 -11.44 23.58 31.06
N VAL A 925 -11.12 24.82 31.44
CA VAL A 925 -12.04 25.71 32.15
C VAL A 925 -12.52 26.83 31.24
N PHE A 926 -13.83 27.12 31.28
CA PHE A 926 -14.44 28.26 30.65
C PHE A 926 -14.53 29.45 31.63
N THR A 927 -14.21 30.66 31.19
CA THR A 927 -14.34 31.89 31.95
C THR A 927 -14.80 33.07 31.10
N LYS A 928 -15.64 33.96 31.69
CA LYS A 928 -16.12 35.16 31.00
C LYS A 928 -15.23 36.37 31.21
N ASP A 929 -14.47 36.39 32.29
CA ASP A 929 -13.68 37.57 32.64
C ASP A 929 -12.42 37.20 33.42
N PHE A 930 -11.28 37.73 33.01
CA PHE A 930 -10.09 37.77 33.83
C PHE A 930 -10.06 39.12 34.62
N GLY A 931 -11.07 39.38 35.46
CA GLY A 931 -11.03 40.55 36.38
C GLY A 931 -9.86 40.43 37.32
N SER A 932 -9.47 41.53 37.95
CA SER A 932 -8.26 41.75 38.77
C SER A 932 -8.04 40.82 39.96
N GLY A 933 -8.83 39.73 40.06
CA GLY A 933 -8.73 38.70 41.14
C GLY A 933 -8.75 37.27 40.69
N SER A 934 -8.89 36.97 39.39
CA SER A 934 -9.09 35.60 38.89
C SER A 934 -8.00 35.11 37.88
N VAL A 935 -6.78 35.63 38.02
CA VAL A 935 -5.65 35.19 37.21
C VAL A 935 -5.29 33.75 37.55
N PRO A 936 -5.12 32.85 36.59
CA PRO A 936 -4.64 31.50 36.86
C PRO A 936 -3.33 31.54 37.63
N ALA A 937 -3.26 30.76 38.71
CA ALA A 937 -2.05 30.66 39.54
C ALA A 937 -0.88 29.97 38.78
N ASP A 938 -1.21 29.20 37.75
CA ASP A 938 -0.29 28.41 36.96
C ASP A 938 -0.18 28.94 35.54
N ASP A 939 0.93 28.64 34.88
CA ASP A 939 1.11 28.88 33.44
C ASP A 939 0.04 28.15 32.64
N CYS A 940 -0.60 28.79 31.66
CA CYS A 940 -1.71 28.22 30.94
C CYS A 940 -1.77 28.67 29.47
N ILE A 941 -2.50 27.90 28.67
CA ILE A 941 -2.88 28.22 27.30
C ILE A 941 -4.27 28.85 27.35
N LEU A 942 -4.46 30.00 26.69
CA LEU A 942 -5.71 30.74 26.62
C LEU A 942 -6.22 30.80 25.18
N TRP A 943 -7.48 30.49 24.98
CA TRP A 943 -8.16 30.66 23.69
C TRP A 943 -9.30 31.68 23.85
N PRO A 944 -9.20 32.87 23.20
CA PRO A 944 -10.30 33.82 23.19
C PRO A 944 -11.44 33.32 22.30
N LEU A 945 -12.68 33.46 22.79
CA LEU A 945 -13.89 33.05 22.06
C LEU A 945 -14.59 34.28 21.50
N GLY A 946 -15.10 34.21 20.26
CA GLY A 946 -15.99 35.23 19.64
C GLY A 946 -15.35 36.21 18.69
N LYS A 947 -14.08 36.09 18.29
CA LYS A 947 -13.45 36.87 17.21
C LYS A 947 -12.93 35.97 16.09
N SER A 948 -12.80 36.50 14.88
CA SER A 948 -12.47 35.78 13.65
C SER A 948 -11.03 35.23 13.57
N GLU A 949 -10.20 35.41 14.58
CA GLU A 949 -8.85 34.86 14.70
C GLU A 949 -8.74 34.17 16.07
N ASP A 950 -9.07 32.88 16.09
CA ASP A 950 -9.00 32.03 17.29
C ASP A 950 -7.55 31.53 17.53
N LYS A 951 -6.57 32.43 17.61
CA LYS A 951 -5.19 32.06 17.95
C LYS A 951 -5.04 31.89 19.45
N PRO A 952 -4.34 30.80 19.91
CA PRO A 952 -4.06 30.61 21.32
C PRO A 952 -3.06 31.63 21.83
N TYR A 953 -3.25 32.07 23.06
CA TYR A 953 -2.32 32.90 23.81
C TYR A 953 -1.72 32.09 24.93
N ILE A 954 -0.40 32.21 25.14
CA ILE A 954 0.27 31.53 26.22
C ILE A 954 0.51 32.51 27.33
N PHE A 955 -0.06 32.24 28.48
CA PHE A 955 0.04 33.07 29.67
C PHE A 955 1.01 32.45 30.68
N TYR A 956 1.96 33.27 31.15
CA TYR A 956 2.91 32.89 32.20
C TYR A 956 2.56 33.63 33.50
N SER A 957 2.33 32.90 34.59
CA SER A 957 1.89 33.41 35.88
C SER A 957 2.86 34.44 36.50
N ARG A 958 4.11 34.44 36.08
CA ARG A 958 5.17 35.37 36.60
C ARG A 958 5.33 36.67 35.79
N SER A 959 4.60 36.86 34.71
CA SER A 959 4.77 38.02 33.81
C SER A 959 3.60 38.98 33.94
N ALA A 960 3.68 39.93 34.91
CA ALA A 960 2.69 40.98 35.11
C ALA A 960 2.46 41.92 33.88
N THR A 961 3.38 41.94 32.94
CA THR A 961 3.30 42.72 31.68
C THR A 961 2.38 42.07 30.64
N GLN A 962 2.18 40.77 30.65
CA GLN A 962 1.30 40.08 29.68
C GLN A 962 -0.19 40.28 29.96
N LEU A 963 -0.59 40.50 31.21
CA LEU A 963 -1.99 40.80 31.59
C LEU A 963 -2.55 42.06 30.89
N LYS A 964 -1.69 43.04 30.53
CA LYS A 964 -2.11 44.26 29.84
C LYS A 964 -2.33 44.10 28.34
N ASN A 965 -1.86 43.02 27.77
CA ASN A 965 -1.91 42.72 26.32
C ASN A 965 -2.90 41.61 25.97
N LEU A 966 -3.76 41.17 26.92
CA LEU A 966 -4.81 40.21 26.60
C LEU A 966 -5.77 40.78 25.56
N PRO A 967 -6.16 40.02 24.55
CA PRO A 967 -7.15 40.45 23.59
C PRO A 967 -8.47 40.76 24.29
N SER A 968 -9.16 41.77 23.85
CA SER A 968 -10.50 42.15 24.33
C SER A 968 -11.54 41.12 23.85
N ALA A 969 -11.57 39.93 24.45
CA ALA A 969 -12.58 38.89 24.22
C ALA A 969 -13.55 38.82 25.40
N GLU A 970 -14.81 38.51 25.11
CA GLU A 970 -15.85 38.43 26.16
C GLU A 970 -15.78 37.12 26.97
N SER A 971 -15.07 36.11 26.45
CA SER A 971 -14.91 34.81 27.12
C SER A 971 -13.69 34.07 26.61
N PHE A 972 -13.22 33.14 27.42
CA PHE A 972 -12.01 32.36 27.16
C PHE A 972 -12.18 30.88 27.58
N TYR A 973 -11.56 29.99 26.80
CA TYR A 973 -11.11 28.68 27.34
C TYR A 973 -9.69 28.81 27.84
N TYR A 974 -9.37 28.19 28.99
CA TYR A 974 -8.02 28.05 29.44
C TYR A 974 -7.68 26.62 29.87
N LEU A 975 -6.44 26.21 29.65
CA LEU A 975 -5.90 24.91 30.02
C LEU A 975 -4.55 25.13 30.73
N SER A 976 -4.40 24.64 31.96
CA SER A 976 -3.13 24.75 32.68
C SER A 976 -2.06 23.89 31.99
N LEU A 977 -0.80 24.35 32.01
CA LEU A 977 0.32 23.54 31.47
C LEU A 977 0.53 22.25 32.29
N ASN A 978 0.15 22.24 33.54
CA ASN A 978 0.16 21.02 34.36
C ASN A 978 -0.82 19.96 33.80
N SER A 979 -2.00 20.38 33.33
CA SER A 979 -2.96 19.47 32.66
C SER A 979 -2.44 18.96 31.32
N VAL A 980 -1.70 19.75 30.56
CA VAL A 980 -1.03 19.33 29.31
C VAL A 980 0.08 18.32 29.64
N GLU A 981 0.83 18.54 30.70
CA GLU A 981 1.87 17.60 31.17
C GLU A 981 1.25 16.26 31.59
N GLU A 982 0.14 16.28 32.31
CA GLU A 982 -0.59 15.07 32.72
C GLU A 982 -1.15 14.31 31.50
N PHE A 983 -1.73 15.01 30.53
CA PHE A 983 -2.13 14.42 29.26
C PHE A 983 -0.95 13.79 28.53
N SER A 984 0.16 14.50 28.47
CA SER A 984 1.41 14.01 27.88
C SER A 984 1.93 12.75 28.57
N ASN A 985 1.62 12.58 29.84
CA ASN A 985 1.95 11.39 30.58
C ASN A 985 1.13 10.18 30.13
N HIS A 986 -0.15 10.39 29.88
CA HIS A 986 -1.04 9.34 29.39
C HIS A 986 -0.83 9.04 27.89
N PHE A 987 -0.52 10.06 27.10
CA PHE A 987 -0.42 9.97 25.61
C PHE A 987 0.86 10.62 25.05
N PRO A 988 2.05 10.05 25.31
CA PRO A 988 3.33 10.65 24.93
C PRO A 988 3.45 10.89 23.40
N GLU A 989 2.88 10.02 22.60
CA GLU A 989 2.91 10.14 21.13
C GLU A 989 2.16 11.39 20.61
N ARG A 990 1.18 11.91 21.37
CA ARG A 990 0.34 13.05 21.01
C ARG A 990 0.88 14.40 21.47
N SER A 991 1.81 14.39 22.39
CA SER A 991 2.43 15.61 22.92
C SER A 991 3.11 16.42 21.82
N VAL A 992 3.68 15.74 20.83
CA VAL A 992 4.32 16.36 19.68
C VAL A 992 3.31 17.13 18.82
N GLU A 993 2.07 16.64 18.71
CA GLU A 993 1.00 17.33 17.97
C GLU A 993 0.56 18.63 18.66
N ILE A 994 0.42 18.59 19.99
CA ILE A 994 0.11 19.78 20.79
C ILE A 994 1.24 20.80 20.70
N LEU A 995 2.49 20.36 20.77
CA LEU A 995 3.66 21.22 20.61
C LEU A 995 3.69 21.89 19.24
N LYS A 996 3.50 21.13 18.17
CA LYS A 996 3.45 21.67 16.79
C LYS A 996 2.34 22.72 16.64
N TYR A 997 1.16 22.47 17.22
CA TYR A 997 0.06 23.43 17.18
C TYR A 997 0.41 24.73 17.90
N ILE A 998 1.01 24.64 19.07
CA ILE A 998 1.47 25.81 19.85
C ILE A 998 2.53 26.55 19.03
N GLU A 999 3.54 25.85 18.47
CA GLU A 999 4.59 26.44 17.64
C GLU A 999 4.06 27.16 16.40
N MET A 1000 3.06 26.60 15.71
CA MET A 1000 2.46 27.22 14.52
C MET A 1000 1.67 28.49 14.83
N ASN A 1001 1.14 28.63 16.05
CA ASN A 1001 0.26 29.73 16.44
C ASN A 1001 0.95 30.78 17.35
N GLU A 1002 2.23 30.59 17.67
CA GLU A 1002 3.06 31.53 18.50
C GLU A 1002 3.64 32.69 17.69
N SER A 1003 3.12 33.05 16.54
CA SER A 1003 3.65 34.20 15.75
C SER A 1003 3.17 35.54 16.26
#